data_ecb5a9900f07bb4abc599a53282c8a86
#
_entry.id   ecb5a9900f07bb4abc599a53282c8a86
#
_cell.length_a   1.000
_cell.length_b   1.000
_cell.length_c   1.000
_cell.angle_alpha   90.00
_cell.angle_beta   90.00
_cell.angle_gamma   90.00
#
_symmetry.space_group_name_H-M   'P 1'
#
loop_
_entity.id
_entity.type
_entity.pdbx_description
1 polymer ?
#
loop_
_entity_poly.entity_id
_entity_poly.type
_entity_poly.pdbx_seq_one_letter_code
_entity_poly.pdbx_strand_id
1 'polypeptide(L)'
;AAFIEGRAFAFNFRSALYACVEEGSRTLAEVGQALATRATTDELYAITPPDFARRLTTDADWLDHDDGTLRRILATRLAFQSQLEVGLGTRTGRTLELTSSLAVDVDVDLAYFGAAARDVHQNLPQLSVTDLPDDASYRIWLLGLLDHLRTGGGILHPWLTTYITQEGKRWSIWGGSADGMPKFPRGRPAPSFYTTGTAGETDFQSLSPRGESWLTDWTKRCLGVTAGEARAMLMSVVALLAGDNGPLHDRAGEKGARIFGLDPQSVTLNTDELGRLVCPTCHHLQPCSASRIGIWENAPCPRMRCIGRLEPAEIPAANFYRTMYRGGRIRRIVSAEHTGLLGRDEREEVETRFKVGGSASDPNILACTPTLELGIDIGDLSTVSLASLPRSTAGYLQRVGRAGRSTGNAFVFAAVPTSPRDLYYFAQPEHLLAGEVLPPGAYLEATELLQRQYLAFCLDRIAGGALRIGPPMPARLADCLDNGMDEGRWLRGVVDTCTAGAAKLSADFLGLFGEHLSDLAREQLGDFASDGLRLQVAAVAARWVEETDEIRDRMGALSEAIAVLDGHGHLDDAQREDRKRCAGEFKALSDQLYDRATIETLTGLSGVGLLPNYNLLDDSTTLDVHLWWTVGREGNNTAQGDKPQTEALDLTYERGSSTALTELAPGAYFYAGGKRVEIDAMDIGPATKPHWRRTRLCPDCGWGTTD
;
A
#
# COMPACT_ATOMS: atom_id res chain seq x y z
N ALA A 1 3.39 -6.37 3.61
CA ALA A 1 2.26 -7.03 4.27
C ALA A 1 0.99 -6.96 3.41
N ALA A 2 0.32 -5.84 3.25
CA ALA A 2 -0.96 -5.70 2.53
C ALA A 2 -0.97 -6.29 1.10
N PHE A 3 0.15 -6.24 0.38
CA PHE A 3 0.27 -6.84 -0.95
C PHE A 3 0.21 -8.37 -0.90
N ILE A 4 0.85 -9.00 0.08
CA ILE A 4 0.86 -10.46 0.26
C ILE A 4 -0.54 -10.93 0.60
N GLU A 5 -1.21 -10.30 1.57
CA GLU A 5 -2.59 -10.61 1.94
C GLU A 5 -3.57 -10.46 0.78
N GLY A 6 -3.47 -9.36 0.03
CA GLY A 6 -4.32 -9.12 -1.13
C GLY A 6 -4.14 -10.16 -2.24
N ARG A 7 -2.92 -10.69 -2.44
CA ARG A 7 -2.66 -11.77 -3.40
C ARG A 7 -3.19 -13.11 -2.91
N ALA A 8 -2.99 -13.43 -1.64
CA ALA A 8 -3.52 -14.65 -1.04
C ALA A 8 -5.06 -14.66 -1.03
N PHE A 9 -5.68 -13.55 -0.65
CA PHE A 9 -7.12 -13.37 -0.74
C PHE A 9 -7.63 -13.62 -2.17
N ALA A 10 -7.05 -12.96 -3.18
CA ALA A 10 -7.50 -13.11 -4.56
C ALA A 10 -7.39 -14.57 -5.06
N PHE A 11 -6.36 -15.29 -4.61
CA PHE A 11 -6.20 -16.72 -4.89
C PHE A 11 -7.27 -17.56 -4.18
N ASN A 12 -7.41 -17.40 -2.87
CA ASN A 12 -8.37 -18.12 -2.05
C ASN A 12 -9.80 -17.93 -2.54
N PHE A 13 -10.16 -16.67 -2.84
CA PHE A 13 -11.48 -16.32 -3.34
C PHE A 13 -11.78 -17.03 -4.68
N ARG A 14 -10.82 -17.02 -5.63
CA ARG A 14 -10.97 -17.70 -6.92
C ARG A 14 -11.07 -19.22 -6.77
N SER A 15 -10.30 -19.82 -5.89
CA SER A 15 -10.38 -21.25 -5.61
C SER A 15 -11.73 -21.63 -5.00
N ALA A 16 -12.25 -20.83 -4.07
CA ALA A 16 -13.57 -21.04 -3.48
C ALA A 16 -14.70 -20.86 -4.51
N LEU A 17 -14.61 -19.82 -5.33
CA LEU A 17 -15.58 -19.55 -6.39
C LEU A 17 -15.58 -20.68 -7.44
N TYR A 18 -14.41 -21.12 -7.87
CA TYR A 18 -14.26 -22.26 -8.77
C TYR A 18 -14.93 -23.51 -8.18
N ALA A 19 -14.59 -23.89 -6.96
CA ALA A 19 -15.14 -25.05 -6.30
C ALA A 19 -16.66 -24.95 -6.06
N CYS A 20 -17.17 -23.75 -5.80
CA CYS A 20 -18.60 -23.50 -5.64
C CYS A 20 -19.39 -23.72 -6.96
N VAL A 21 -18.79 -23.35 -8.09
CA VAL A 21 -19.40 -23.52 -9.44
C VAL A 21 -19.17 -24.93 -9.99
N GLU A 22 -18.09 -25.61 -9.59
CA GLU A 22 -17.82 -27.01 -9.97
C GLU A 22 -18.87 -27.98 -9.43
N GLU A 23 -19.52 -27.69 -8.30
CA GLU A 23 -20.63 -28.47 -7.74
C GLU A 23 -21.94 -28.34 -8.54
N GLY A 24 -22.03 -27.36 -9.42
CA GLY A 24 -23.16 -27.09 -10.30
C GLY A 24 -23.16 -25.66 -10.80
N SER A 25 -23.63 -25.46 -12.02
CA SER A 25 -23.83 -24.12 -12.61
C SER A 25 -24.65 -23.24 -11.68
N ARG A 26 -24.23 -21.97 -11.51
CA ARG A 26 -24.89 -21.00 -10.63
C ARG A 26 -25.06 -19.65 -11.29
N THR A 27 -26.13 -18.99 -10.96
CA THR A 27 -26.29 -17.57 -11.31
C THR A 27 -25.44 -16.71 -10.38
N LEU A 28 -25.06 -15.54 -10.86
CA LEU A 28 -24.27 -14.58 -10.07
C LEU A 28 -25.04 -14.09 -8.82
N ALA A 29 -26.38 -14.08 -8.87
CA ALA A 29 -27.22 -13.76 -7.72
C ALA A 29 -27.11 -14.78 -6.58
N GLU A 30 -26.89 -16.07 -6.89
CA GLU A 30 -26.83 -17.16 -5.92
C GLU A 30 -25.43 -17.35 -5.32
N VAL A 31 -24.37 -17.01 -6.07
CA VAL A 31 -22.97 -17.30 -5.73
C VAL A 31 -22.56 -16.78 -4.35
N GLY A 32 -22.96 -15.57 -4.00
CA GLY A 32 -22.57 -14.95 -2.72
C GLY A 32 -23.09 -15.75 -1.52
N GLN A 33 -24.36 -16.16 -1.57
CA GLN A 33 -24.98 -16.98 -0.53
C GLN A 33 -24.41 -18.41 -0.52
N ALA A 34 -24.16 -18.99 -1.70
CA ALA A 34 -23.59 -20.32 -1.82
C ALA A 34 -22.16 -20.37 -1.23
N LEU A 35 -21.33 -19.38 -1.50
CA LEU A 35 -20.00 -19.26 -0.90
C LEU A 35 -20.06 -19.11 0.62
N ALA A 36 -20.93 -18.24 1.13
CA ALA A 36 -21.09 -18.02 2.56
C ALA A 36 -21.62 -19.23 3.31
N THR A 37 -22.48 -20.04 2.69
CA THR A 37 -23.06 -21.24 3.31
C THR A 37 -22.10 -22.43 3.29
N ARG A 38 -21.35 -22.59 2.19
CA ARG A 38 -20.44 -23.72 2.00
C ARG A 38 -19.20 -23.64 2.84
N ALA A 39 -18.61 -22.46 2.96
CA ALA A 39 -17.32 -22.27 3.61
C ALA A 39 -17.42 -22.53 5.13
N THR A 40 -16.41 -23.20 5.68
CA THR A 40 -16.18 -23.22 7.13
C THR A 40 -15.89 -21.80 7.63
N THR A 41 -15.93 -21.57 8.93
CA THR A 41 -15.64 -20.25 9.48
C THR A 41 -14.24 -19.79 9.09
N ASP A 42 -13.22 -20.66 9.16
CA ASP A 42 -11.85 -20.35 8.77
C ASP A 42 -11.71 -20.05 7.27
N GLU A 43 -12.38 -20.83 6.42
CA GLU A 43 -12.41 -20.58 4.98
C GLU A 43 -13.12 -19.28 4.65
N LEU A 44 -14.21 -18.97 5.35
CA LEU A 44 -14.97 -17.73 5.16
C LEU A 44 -14.07 -16.50 5.44
N TYR A 45 -13.28 -16.53 6.51
CA TYR A 45 -12.26 -15.50 6.76
C TYR A 45 -11.21 -15.45 5.66
N ALA A 46 -10.77 -16.59 5.14
CA ALA A 46 -9.74 -16.66 4.10
C ALA A 46 -10.19 -16.11 2.74
N ILE A 47 -11.50 -16.18 2.43
CA ILE A 47 -12.10 -15.64 1.21
C ILE A 47 -12.71 -14.24 1.39
N THR A 48 -12.60 -13.67 2.58
CA THR A 48 -13.02 -12.30 2.88
C THR A 48 -11.88 -11.33 2.60
N PRO A 49 -12.14 -10.17 1.94
CA PRO A 49 -11.09 -9.18 1.70
C PRO A 49 -10.39 -8.74 2.98
N PRO A 50 -9.06 -8.54 2.97
CA PRO A 50 -8.29 -8.28 4.18
C PRO A 50 -8.74 -7.05 4.98
N ASP A 51 -9.12 -5.97 4.30
CA ASP A 51 -9.64 -4.74 4.91
C ASP A 51 -10.95 -4.99 5.69
N PHE A 52 -11.83 -5.79 5.12
CA PHE A 52 -13.10 -6.15 5.74
C PHE A 52 -12.91 -7.21 6.84
N ALA A 53 -12.04 -8.18 6.62
CA ALA A 53 -11.75 -9.20 7.61
C ALA A 53 -11.11 -8.64 8.90
N ARG A 54 -10.27 -7.62 8.79
CA ARG A 54 -9.71 -6.94 9.98
C ARG A 54 -10.82 -6.31 10.82
N ARG A 55 -11.77 -5.64 10.21
CA ARG A 55 -12.93 -5.06 10.93
C ARG A 55 -13.74 -6.12 11.66
N LEU A 56 -13.95 -7.29 11.05
CA LEU A 56 -14.65 -8.41 11.69
C LEU A 56 -13.95 -8.96 12.94
N THR A 57 -12.64 -8.71 13.11
CA THR A 57 -11.85 -9.22 14.23
C THR A 57 -11.48 -8.16 15.27
N THR A 58 -11.60 -6.87 14.94
CA THR A 58 -11.18 -5.76 15.81
C THR A 58 -12.30 -4.83 16.22
N ASP A 59 -13.40 -4.82 15.48
CA ASP A 59 -14.54 -3.97 15.75
C ASP A 59 -15.51 -4.69 16.69
N ALA A 60 -15.76 -4.12 17.89
CA ALA A 60 -16.64 -4.71 18.90
C ALA A 60 -18.05 -4.95 18.36
N ASP A 61 -18.58 -4.05 17.51
CA ASP A 61 -19.90 -4.18 16.92
C ASP A 61 -20.02 -5.43 16.05
N TRP A 62 -18.92 -5.90 15.45
CA TRP A 62 -18.87 -7.10 14.63
C TRP A 62 -18.67 -8.38 15.42
N LEU A 63 -17.95 -8.32 16.55
CA LEU A 63 -17.69 -9.47 17.41
C LEU A 63 -18.96 -9.96 18.13
N ASP A 64 -19.93 -9.07 18.33
CA ASP A 64 -21.22 -9.40 18.97
C ASP A 64 -22.25 -10.03 18.00
N HIS A 65 -21.93 -10.13 16.70
CA HIS A 65 -22.86 -10.75 15.74
C HIS A 65 -22.85 -12.28 15.85
N ASP A 66 -24.04 -12.87 15.79
CA ASP A 66 -24.17 -14.31 15.64
C ASP A 66 -23.66 -14.80 14.27
N ASP A 67 -23.28 -16.07 14.17
CA ASP A 67 -22.73 -16.66 12.93
C ASP A 67 -23.68 -16.49 11.72
N GLY A 68 -25.00 -16.56 11.92
CA GLY A 68 -25.99 -16.38 10.85
C GLY A 68 -26.02 -14.96 10.30
N THR A 69 -25.95 -13.96 11.16
CA THR A 69 -25.89 -12.55 10.77
C THR A 69 -24.57 -12.24 10.07
N LEU A 70 -23.45 -12.72 10.60
CA LEU A 70 -22.14 -12.57 9.99
C LEU A 70 -22.11 -13.17 8.58
N ARG A 71 -22.60 -14.38 8.40
CA ARG A 71 -22.67 -15.04 7.08
C ARG A 71 -23.51 -14.25 6.08
N ARG A 72 -24.63 -13.67 6.51
CA ARG A 72 -25.48 -12.84 5.64
C ARG A 72 -24.75 -11.58 5.16
N ILE A 73 -24.04 -10.89 6.04
CA ILE A 73 -23.25 -9.71 5.69
C ILE A 73 -22.13 -10.09 4.71
N LEU A 74 -21.42 -11.17 5.02
CA LEU A 74 -20.37 -11.68 4.17
C LEU A 74 -20.90 -12.17 2.80
N ALA A 75 -22.08 -12.76 2.73
CA ALA A 75 -22.71 -13.16 1.46
C ALA A 75 -22.88 -11.97 0.50
N THR A 76 -23.31 -10.81 1.00
CA THR A 76 -23.42 -9.58 0.19
C THR A 76 -22.04 -9.13 -0.32
N ARG A 77 -21.02 -9.19 0.54
CA ARG A 77 -19.66 -8.85 0.15
C ARG A 77 -19.09 -9.83 -0.89
N LEU A 78 -19.31 -11.13 -0.71
CA LEU A 78 -18.84 -12.16 -1.63
C LEU A 78 -19.59 -12.11 -2.98
N ALA A 79 -20.89 -11.80 -2.99
CA ALA A 79 -21.65 -11.55 -4.21
C ALA A 79 -21.02 -10.38 -5.00
N PHE A 80 -20.75 -9.25 -4.35
CA PHE A 80 -20.11 -8.12 -5.00
C PHE A 80 -18.69 -8.44 -5.49
N GLN A 81 -17.94 -9.22 -4.72
CA GLN A 81 -16.59 -9.65 -5.12
C GLN A 81 -16.63 -10.58 -6.34
N SER A 82 -17.62 -11.49 -6.42
CA SER A 82 -17.84 -12.34 -7.59
C SER A 82 -18.20 -11.53 -8.83
N GLN A 83 -19.06 -10.51 -8.65
CA GLN A 83 -19.40 -9.58 -9.72
C GLN A 83 -18.16 -8.82 -10.24
N LEU A 84 -17.25 -8.40 -9.36
CA LEU A 84 -15.99 -7.76 -9.76
C LEU A 84 -15.06 -8.72 -10.49
N GLU A 85 -15.00 -9.99 -10.07
CA GLU A 85 -14.18 -11.02 -10.72
C GLU A 85 -14.59 -11.27 -12.17
N VAL A 86 -15.90 -11.39 -12.43
CA VAL A 86 -16.44 -11.68 -13.77
C VAL A 86 -16.69 -10.42 -14.62
N GLY A 87 -16.75 -9.24 -13.98
CA GLY A 87 -16.93 -7.96 -14.67
C GLY A 87 -15.59 -7.20 -14.83
N LEU A 88 -15.10 -6.56 -13.79
CA LEU A 88 -13.94 -5.68 -13.84
C LEU A 88 -12.59 -6.38 -13.74
N GLY A 89 -12.56 -7.61 -13.23
CA GLY A 89 -11.34 -8.39 -13.04
C GLY A 89 -10.70 -8.92 -14.32
N THR A 90 -11.43 -8.98 -15.41
CA THR A 90 -11.02 -9.59 -16.69
C THR A 90 -9.77 -8.97 -17.34
N ARG A 91 -9.41 -7.75 -16.94
CA ARG A 91 -8.25 -7.03 -17.53
C ARG A 91 -6.89 -7.47 -17.00
N THR A 92 -6.84 -8.33 -15.99
CA THR A 92 -5.57 -8.69 -15.32
C THR A 92 -4.91 -9.98 -15.82
N GLY A 93 -5.51 -10.68 -16.75
CA GLY A 93 -4.96 -11.93 -17.36
C GLY A 93 -4.92 -13.15 -16.44
N ARG A 94 -5.41 -13.05 -15.20
CA ARG A 94 -5.36 -14.11 -14.17
C ARG A 94 -6.72 -14.45 -13.57
N THR A 95 -7.81 -13.96 -14.16
CA THR A 95 -9.17 -14.29 -13.72
C THR A 95 -9.53 -15.72 -14.04
N LEU A 96 -10.54 -16.27 -13.38
CA LEU A 96 -11.05 -17.61 -13.64
C LEU A 96 -11.45 -17.79 -15.12
N GLU A 97 -12.07 -16.77 -15.70
CA GLU A 97 -12.51 -16.78 -17.10
C GLU A 97 -11.30 -16.77 -18.07
N LEU A 98 -10.34 -15.85 -17.90
CA LEU A 98 -9.16 -15.77 -18.79
C LEU A 98 -8.19 -16.96 -18.65
N THR A 99 -8.20 -17.64 -17.51
CA THR A 99 -7.46 -18.89 -17.32
C THR A 99 -8.22 -20.11 -17.83
N SER A 100 -9.41 -19.93 -18.41
CA SER A 100 -10.32 -20.97 -18.84
C SER A 100 -10.65 -21.95 -17.70
N SER A 101 -10.80 -21.44 -16.48
CA SER A 101 -11.22 -22.20 -15.31
C SER A 101 -12.74 -22.27 -15.20
N LEU A 102 -13.44 -21.22 -15.63
CA LEU A 102 -14.88 -21.17 -15.79
C LEU A 102 -15.27 -20.34 -17.01
N ALA A 103 -16.49 -20.54 -17.49
CA ALA A 103 -17.16 -19.68 -18.47
C ALA A 103 -18.24 -18.85 -17.80
N VAL A 104 -18.49 -17.68 -18.35
CA VAL A 104 -19.53 -16.76 -17.89
C VAL A 104 -20.42 -16.42 -19.08
N ASP A 105 -21.69 -16.78 -18.98
CA ASP A 105 -22.70 -16.49 -20.00
C ASP A 105 -23.75 -15.53 -19.48
N VAL A 106 -24.34 -14.78 -20.39
CA VAL A 106 -25.58 -14.03 -20.11
C VAL A 106 -26.73 -14.85 -20.67
N ASP A 107 -27.64 -15.27 -19.80
CA ASP A 107 -28.82 -16.00 -20.19
C ASP A 107 -29.81 -15.08 -20.93
N VAL A 108 -29.99 -15.35 -22.20
CA VAL A 108 -30.83 -14.54 -23.11
C VAL A 108 -31.26 -15.38 -24.30
N ASP A 109 -32.51 -15.27 -24.66
CA ASP A 109 -33.02 -15.87 -25.90
C ASP A 109 -32.55 -15.04 -27.12
N LEU A 110 -31.35 -15.40 -27.61
CA LEU A 110 -30.73 -14.73 -28.77
C LEU A 110 -31.56 -14.91 -30.06
N ALA A 111 -32.40 -15.93 -30.16
CA ALA A 111 -33.27 -16.09 -31.33
C ALA A 111 -34.43 -15.10 -31.30
N TYR A 112 -35.09 -14.98 -30.16
CA TYR A 112 -36.17 -14.02 -29.95
C TYR A 112 -35.71 -12.58 -30.10
N PHE A 113 -34.69 -12.19 -29.31
CA PHE A 113 -34.17 -10.82 -29.34
C PHE A 113 -33.45 -10.48 -30.64
N GLY A 114 -32.84 -11.45 -31.35
CA GLY A 114 -32.28 -11.29 -32.67
C GLY A 114 -33.34 -10.96 -33.72
N ALA A 115 -34.46 -11.67 -33.71
CA ALA A 115 -35.62 -11.38 -34.57
C ALA A 115 -36.22 -9.99 -34.26
N ALA A 116 -36.42 -9.66 -32.98
CA ALA A 116 -36.89 -8.34 -32.56
C ALA A 116 -35.94 -7.20 -32.99
N ALA A 117 -34.61 -7.41 -32.87
CA ALA A 117 -33.59 -6.45 -33.34
C ALA A 117 -33.64 -6.26 -34.86
N ARG A 118 -33.89 -7.32 -35.61
CA ARG A 118 -34.09 -7.28 -37.07
C ARG A 118 -35.33 -6.45 -37.43
N ASP A 119 -36.43 -6.66 -36.72
CA ASP A 119 -37.68 -5.92 -36.93
C ASP A 119 -37.44 -4.41 -36.63
N VAL A 120 -36.74 -4.08 -35.56
CA VAL A 120 -36.35 -2.68 -35.29
C VAL A 120 -35.53 -2.12 -36.43
N HIS A 121 -34.53 -2.85 -36.92
CA HIS A 121 -33.65 -2.40 -38.02
C HIS A 121 -34.44 -2.13 -39.29
N GLN A 122 -35.38 -3.07 -39.65
CA GLN A 122 -36.20 -2.95 -40.84
C GLN A 122 -37.16 -1.73 -40.78
N ASN A 123 -37.57 -1.30 -39.61
CA ASN A 123 -38.49 -0.19 -39.41
C ASN A 123 -37.83 1.15 -39.10
N LEU A 124 -36.50 1.26 -39.28
CA LEU A 124 -35.78 2.53 -39.10
C LEU A 124 -36.26 3.55 -40.14
N PRO A 125 -36.47 4.85 -39.75
CA PRO A 125 -36.97 5.91 -40.66
C PRO A 125 -36.05 6.21 -41.85
N GLN A 126 -34.78 5.89 -41.74
CA GLN A 126 -33.77 6.09 -42.81
C GLN A 126 -32.92 4.84 -42.90
N LEU A 127 -33.36 3.88 -43.70
CA LEU A 127 -32.60 2.67 -43.95
C LEU A 127 -31.59 2.89 -45.06
N SER A 128 -30.29 2.79 -44.77
CA SER A 128 -29.22 2.96 -45.75
C SER A 128 -28.81 1.64 -46.45
N VAL A 129 -29.30 0.52 -46.00
CA VAL A 129 -28.89 -0.84 -46.46
C VAL A 129 -30.05 -1.43 -47.26
N THR A 130 -29.76 -1.88 -48.49
CA THR A 130 -30.74 -2.57 -49.35
C THR A 130 -31.05 -3.98 -48.89
N ASP A 131 -30.06 -4.67 -48.31
CA ASP A 131 -30.20 -6.02 -47.79
C ASP A 131 -29.86 -6.05 -46.29
N LEU A 132 -30.79 -6.51 -45.47
CA LEU A 132 -30.60 -6.67 -44.04
C LEU A 132 -29.56 -7.79 -43.76
N PRO A 133 -28.74 -7.62 -42.70
CA PRO A 133 -27.86 -8.69 -42.20
C PRO A 133 -28.62 -9.98 -41.91
N ASP A 134 -27.90 -11.07 -41.92
CA ASP A 134 -28.46 -12.37 -41.52
C ASP A 134 -28.74 -12.44 -40.00
N ASP A 135 -29.56 -13.41 -39.61
CA ASP A 135 -29.94 -13.60 -38.20
C ASP A 135 -28.75 -13.89 -37.30
N ALA A 136 -27.68 -14.49 -37.82
CA ALA A 136 -26.45 -14.75 -37.07
C ALA A 136 -25.77 -13.45 -36.69
N SER A 137 -25.73 -12.46 -37.58
CA SER A 137 -25.16 -11.14 -37.34
C SER A 137 -25.85 -10.41 -36.16
N TYR A 138 -27.19 -10.48 -36.06
CA TYR A 138 -27.90 -9.90 -34.92
C TYR A 138 -27.61 -10.65 -33.61
N ARG A 139 -27.51 -11.98 -33.63
CA ARG A 139 -27.14 -12.77 -32.44
C ARG A 139 -25.75 -12.45 -31.95
N ILE A 140 -24.77 -12.36 -32.85
CA ILE A 140 -23.40 -11.94 -32.55
C ILE A 140 -23.39 -10.52 -31.96
N TRP A 141 -24.10 -9.58 -32.58
CA TRP A 141 -24.18 -8.22 -32.13
C TRP A 141 -24.73 -8.10 -30.70
N LEU A 142 -25.87 -8.75 -30.42
CA LEU A 142 -26.49 -8.78 -29.09
C LEU A 142 -25.58 -9.41 -28.03
N LEU A 143 -24.99 -10.56 -28.34
CA LEU A 143 -24.08 -11.26 -27.44
C LEU A 143 -22.87 -10.38 -27.10
N GLY A 144 -22.29 -9.69 -28.08
CA GLY A 144 -21.19 -8.76 -27.84
C GLY A 144 -21.58 -7.55 -26.99
N LEU A 145 -22.80 -6.98 -27.17
CA LEU A 145 -23.29 -5.90 -26.34
C LEU A 145 -23.42 -6.33 -24.86
N LEU A 146 -24.01 -7.51 -24.61
CA LEU A 146 -24.19 -8.00 -23.26
C LEU A 146 -22.88 -8.37 -22.59
N ASP A 147 -21.97 -9.01 -23.33
CA ASP A 147 -20.62 -9.34 -22.84
C ASP A 147 -19.79 -8.08 -22.55
N HIS A 148 -19.89 -7.04 -23.40
CA HIS A 148 -19.20 -5.78 -23.17
C HIS A 148 -19.74 -5.04 -21.93
N LEU A 149 -21.05 -5.04 -21.71
CA LEU A 149 -21.66 -4.48 -20.51
C LEU A 149 -21.20 -5.24 -19.26
N ARG A 150 -21.24 -6.58 -19.30
CA ARG A 150 -20.77 -7.47 -18.23
C ARG A 150 -19.29 -7.19 -17.89
N THR A 151 -18.41 -7.25 -18.88
CA THR A 151 -16.96 -7.04 -18.69
C THR A 151 -16.58 -5.61 -18.33
N GLY A 152 -17.48 -4.65 -18.57
CA GLY A 152 -17.44 -3.29 -18.05
C GLY A 152 -17.88 -3.15 -16.60
N GLY A 153 -18.39 -4.22 -15.96
CA GLY A 153 -18.94 -4.20 -14.61
C GLY A 153 -20.35 -3.67 -14.49
N GLY A 154 -21.07 -3.57 -15.62
CA GLY A 154 -22.45 -3.07 -15.69
C GLY A 154 -23.50 -4.09 -15.20
N ILE A 155 -23.26 -4.70 -14.04
CA ILE A 155 -24.14 -5.66 -13.38
C ILE A 155 -24.74 -4.97 -12.15
N LEU A 156 -26.06 -5.10 -11.98
CA LEU A 156 -26.79 -4.45 -10.89
C LEU A 156 -26.43 -5.06 -9.54
N HIS A 157 -26.23 -4.17 -8.55
CA HIS A 157 -26.00 -4.58 -7.17
C HIS A 157 -26.55 -3.52 -6.21
N PRO A 158 -27.11 -3.88 -5.04
CA PRO A 158 -27.67 -2.91 -4.10
C PRO A 158 -26.69 -1.80 -3.71
N TRP A 159 -25.41 -2.11 -3.56
CA TRP A 159 -24.36 -1.12 -3.25
C TRP A 159 -24.10 -0.10 -4.36
N LEU A 160 -24.46 -0.41 -5.60
CA LEU A 160 -24.31 0.51 -6.74
C LEU A 160 -25.53 1.42 -6.96
N THR A 161 -26.60 1.27 -6.18
CA THR A 161 -27.86 2.00 -6.38
C THR A 161 -27.63 3.52 -6.41
N THR A 162 -26.95 4.08 -5.41
CA THR A 162 -26.65 5.53 -5.37
C THR A 162 -25.78 5.97 -6.53
N TYR A 163 -24.78 5.17 -6.89
CA TYR A 163 -23.88 5.44 -8.01
C TYR A 163 -24.62 5.46 -9.35
N ILE A 164 -25.57 4.53 -9.53
CA ILE A 164 -26.45 4.46 -10.72
C ILE A 164 -27.38 5.67 -10.75
N THR A 165 -28.09 5.96 -9.65
CA THR A 165 -28.99 7.12 -9.56
C THR A 165 -28.27 8.44 -9.83
N GLN A 166 -27.05 8.59 -9.35
CA GLN A 166 -26.20 9.76 -9.58
C GLN A 166 -25.46 9.73 -10.94
N GLU A 167 -25.88 8.87 -11.86
CA GLU A 167 -25.39 8.80 -13.24
C GLU A 167 -23.87 8.64 -13.34
N GLY A 168 -23.25 7.82 -12.44
CA GLY A 168 -21.84 7.50 -12.50
C GLY A 168 -20.92 8.49 -11.78
N LYS A 169 -21.42 9.29 -10.85
CA LYS A 169 -20.56 10.13 -10.02
C LYS A 169 -19.74 9.29 -9.06
N ARG A 170 -18.43 9.33 -9.18
CA ARG A 170 -17.51 8.48 -8.42
C ARG A 170 -17.50 8.74 -6.91
N TRP A 171 -18.01 9.87 -6.46
CA TRP A 171 -18.06 10.18 -5.03
C TRP A 171 -18.80 9.09 -4.23
N SER A 172 -19.92 8.57 -4.76
CA SER A 172 -20.75 7.55 -4.10
C SER A 172 -20.09 6.17 -3.99
N ILE A 173 -19.09 5.88 -4.82
CA ILE A 173 -18.34 4.61 -4.78
C ILE A 173 -16.90 4.79 -4.29
N TRP A 174 -16.53 6.00 -3.90
CA TRP A 174 -15.25 6.30 -3.28
C TRP A 174 -15.41 6.92 -1.90
N GLY A 175 -15.94 8.14 -1.81
CA GLY A 175 -16.12 8.87 -0.56
C GLY A 175 -17.38 8.45 0.21
N GLY A 176 -18.52 8.33 -0.50
CA GLY A 176 -19.82 7.95 0.05
C GLY A 176 -20.20 6.47 -0.17
N SER A 177 -19.21 5.59 -0.31
CA SER A 177 -19.47 4.16 -0.54
C SER A 177 -20.15 3.51 0.68
N ALA A 178 -21.05 2.53 0.40
CA ALA A 178 -21.67 1.72 1.43
C ALA A 178 -20.61 0.99 2.28
N ASP A 179 -20.94 0.74 3.53
CA ASP A 179 -20.05 0.04 4.44
C ASP A 179 -19.70 -1.37 3.95
N GLY A 180 -18.42 -1.71 4.00
CA GLY A 180 -17.92 -2.98 3.43
C GLY A 180 -17.72 -3.00 1.92
N MET A 181 -18.14 -1.98 1.18
CA MET A 181 -17.92 -1.87 -0.26
C MET A 181 -16.47 -1.46 -0.58
N PRO A 182 -15.80 -2.08 -1.57
CA PRO A 182 -14.48 -1.62 -2.02
C PRO A 182 -14.57 -0.23 -2.65
N LYS A 183 -13.57 0.62 -2.41
CA LYS A 183 -13.50 1.97 -2.96
C LYS A 183 -12.92 1.95 -4.38
N PHE A 184 -13.49 2.78 -5.25
CA PHE A 184 -13.07 2.97 -6.66
C PHE A 184 -12.52 4.39 -6.87
N PRO A 185 -11.28 4.68 -6.45
CA PRO A 185 -10.69 6.01 -6.61
C PRO A 185 -10.48 6.38 -8.09
N ARG A 186 -10.28 7.66 -8.37
CA ARG A 186 -9.92 8.12 -9.72
C ARG A 186 -8.69 7.38 -10.24
N GLY A 187 -8.70 7.08 -11.56
CA GLY A 187 -7.62 6.32 -12.20
C GLY A 187 -7.73 4.79 -12.11
N ARG A 188 -8.68 4.25 -11.34
CA ARG A 188 -9.03 2.82 -11.38
C ARG A 188 -10.32 2.58 -12.17
N PRO A 189 -10.48 1.44 -12.87
CA PRO A 189 -11.74 1.07 -13.50
C PRO A 189 -12.87 1.08 -12.47
N ALA A 190 -14.02 1.60 -12.86
CA ALA A 190 -15.26 1.55 -12.08
C ALA A 190 -16.35 0.88 -12.92
N PRO A 191 -17.43 0.34 -12.28
CA PRO A 191 -18.54 -0.24 -13.00
C PRO A 191 -19.14 0.74 -14.02
N SER A 192 -19.32 0.28 -15.25
CA SER A 192 -19.81 1.09 -16.37
C SER A 192 -21.14 0.52 -16.87
N PHE A 193 -22.16 1.36 -16.91
CA PHE A 193 -23.52 1.03 -17.32
C PHE A 193 -23.86 1.68 -18.66
N TYR A 194 -24.85 1.16 -19.37
CA TYR A 194 -25.39 1.84 -20.55
C TYR A 194 -26.38 2.94 -20.13
N THR A 195 -26.36 4.06 -20.80
CA THR A 195 -27.23 5.19 -20.46
C THR A 195 -27.79 5.91 -21.70
N THR A 196 -29.04 6.39 -21.60
CA THR A 196 -29.62 7.32 -22.60
C THR A 196 -29.10 8.75 -22.43
N GLY A 197 -28.42 9.05 -21.31
CA GLY A 197 -27.82 10.36 -21.05
C GLY A 197 -26.64 10.65 -21.98
N THR A 198 -26.30 11.94 -22.07
CA THR A 198 -25.12 12.35 -22.82
C THR A 198 -23.87 11.96 -22.07
N ALA A 199 -22.85 11.45 -22.80
CA ALA A 199 -21.53 11.18 -22.25
C ALA A 199 -20.93 12.49 -21.70
N GLY A 200 -20.89 12.62 -20.40
CA GLY A 200 -20.22 13.69 -19.66
C GLY A 200 -18.99 13.14 -18.93
N GLU A 201 -18.63 13.72 -17.81
CA GLU A 201 -17.55 13.28 -16.92
C GLU A 201 -17.90 12.00 -16.13
N THR A 202 -18.62 11.04 -16.75
CA THR A 202 -19.09 9.82 -16.09
C THR A 202 -18.42 8.58 -16.69
N ASP A 203 -18.32 7.52 -15.90
CA ASP A 203 -17.84 6.23 -16.37
C ASP A 203 -18.86 5.46 -17.22
N PHE A 204 -20.08 5.97 -17.38
CA PHE A 204 -21.17 5.31 -18.11
C PHE A 204 -21.05 5.49 -19.63
N GLN A 205 -21.52 4.51 -20.36
CA GLN A 205 -21.46 4.51 -21.83
C GLN A 205 -22.81 4.97 -22.42
N SER A 206 -22.78 6.10 -23.10
CA SER A 206 -23.97 6.61 -23.79
C SER A 206 -24.34 5.72 -24.98
N LEU A 207 -25.62 5.38 -25.10
CA LEU A 207 -26.19 4.68 -26.25
C LEU A 207 -26.25 5.58 -27.50
N SER A 208 -26.16 6.90 -27.31
CA SER A 208 -26.11 7.88 -28.40
C SER A 208 -24.89 8.81 -28.25
N PRO A 209 -23.67 8.31 -28.37
CA PRO A 209 -22.46 9.11 -28.19
C PRO A 209 -22.29 10.16 -29.31
N ARG A 210 -21.70 11.31 -28.97
CA ARG A 210 -21.40 12.36 -29.97
C ARG A 210 -20.27 11.98 -30.91
N GLY A 211 -19.37 11.09 -30.49
CA GLY A 211 -18.21 10.58 -31.25
C GLY A 211 -18.27 9.10 -31.50
N GLU A 212 -17.17 8.52 -31.98
CA GLU A 212 -17.02 7.10 -32.15
C GLU A 212 -16.79 6.44 -30.78
N SER A 213 -17.59 5.42 -30.46
CA SER A 213 -17.48 4.64 -29.22
C SER A 213 -17.38 3.15 -29.54
N TRP A 214 -17.04 2.34 -28.56
CA TRP A 214 -17.06 0.90 -28.74
C TRP A 214 -18.43 0.40 -29.20
N LEU A 215 -19.51 0.93 -28.65
CA LEU A 215 -20.89 0.56 -28.99
C LEU A 215 -21.20 0.81 -30.47
N THR A 216 -20.84 2.01 -30.97
CA THR A 216 -21.07 2.37 -32.38
C THR A 216 -20.14 1.60 -33.32
N ASP A 217 -18.87 1.40 -32.98
CA ASP A 217 -17.91 0.61 -33.75
C ASP A 217 -18.35 -0.84 -33.84
N TRP A 218 -18.75 -1.47 -32.73
CA TRP A 218 -19.24 -2.83 -32.69
C TRP A 218 -20.49 -3.01 -33.54
N THR A 219 -21.49 -2.11 -33.40
CA THR A 219 -22.73 -2.17 -34.15
C THR A 219 -22.48 -2.04 -35.67
N LYS A 220 -21.62 -1.12 -36.08
CA LYS A 220 -21.23 -0.94 -37.47
C LYS A 220 -20.56 -2.19 -38.06
N ARG A 221 -19.64 -2.80 -37.32
CA ARG A 221 -18.91 -4.00 -37.79
C ARG A 221 -19.77 -5.25 -37.86
N CYS A 222 -20.76 -5.38 -36.97
CA CYS A 222 -21.65 -6.53 -36.98
C CYS A 222 -22.78 -6.39 -38.01
N LEU A 223 -23.37 -5.19 -38.13
CA LEU A 223 -24.60 -4.99 -38.91
C LEU A 223 -24.38 -4.20 -40.20
N GLY A 224 -23.18 -3.69 -40.50
CA GLY A 224 -22.91 -2.91 -41.73
C GLY A 224 -23.60 -1.56 -41.77
N VAL A 225 -24.10 -1.03 -40.66
CA VAL A 225 -24.93 0.17 -40.58
C VAL A 225 -24.12 1.47 -40.47
N THR A 226 -24.71 2.61 -40.75
CA THR A 226 -24.16 3.94 -40.49
C THR A 226 -24.12 4.25 -38.99
N ALA A 227 -23.39 5.30 -38.63
CA ALA A 227 -23.32 5.76 -37.21
C ALA A 227 -24.70 6.25 -36.70
N GLY A 228 -25.54 6.80 -37.56
CA GLY A 228 -26.88 7.24 -37.20
C GLY A 228 -27.82 6.06 -36.90
N GLU A 229 -27.83 5.09 -37.78
CA GLU A 229 -28.60 3.83 -37.61
C GLU A 229 -28.11 3.06 -36.39
N ALA A 230 -26.78 2.96 -36.18
CA ALA A 230 -26.19 2.31 -35.01
C ALA A 230 -26.72 2.90 -33.69
N ARG A 231 -26.83 4.23 -33.59
CA ARG A 231 -27.40 4.90 -32.41
C ARG A 231 -28.88 4.58 -32.22
N ALA A 232 -29.66 4.60 -33.30
CA ALA A 232 -31.09 4.26 -33.25
C ALA A 232 -31.29 2.82 -32.86
N MET A 233 -30.52 1.88 -33.43
CA MET A 233 -30.54 0.47 -33.07
C MET A 233 -30.19 0.27 -31.59
N LEU A 234 -29.13 0.87 -31.11
CA LEU A 234 -28.69 0.78 -29.71
C LEU A 234 -29.77 1.27 -28.74
N MET A 235 -30.36 2.43 -29.02
CA MET A 235 -31.42 2.99 -28.17
C MET A 235 -32.66 2.09 -28.10
N SER A 236 -33.12 1.57 -29.23
CA SER A 236 -34.33 0.76 -29.30
C SER A 236 -34.11 -0.66 -28.75
N VAL A 237 -33.00 -1.30 -29.13
CA VAL A 237 -32.78 -2.71 -28.77
C VAL A 237 -32.33 -2.87 -27.32
N VAL A 238 -31.54 -1.93 -26.77
CA VAL A 238 -31.21 -1.97 -25.33
C VAL A 238 -32.45 -1.75 -24.47
N ALA A 239 -33.42 -0.94 -24.93
CA ALA A 239 -34.70 -0.80 -24.26
C ALA A 239 -35.56 -2.07 -24.33
N LEU A 240 -35.52 -2.80 -25.46
CA LEU A 240 -36.16 -4.11 -25.59
C LEU A 240 -35.56 -5.18 -24.66
N LEU A 241 -34.24 -5.22 -24.57
CA LEU A 241 -33.51 -6.11 -23.66
C LEU A 241 -33.80 -5.83 -22.16
N ALA A 242 -34.31 -4.64 -21.83
CA ALA A 242 -34.75 -4.25 -20.50
C ALA A 242 -36.28 -4.45 -20.27
N GLY A 243 -36.97 -5.02 -21.24
CA GLY A 243 -38.38 -5.40 -21.14
C GLY A 243 -38.60 -6.75 -20.45
N ASP A 244 -39.83 -7.20 -20.46
CA ASP A 244 -40.24 -8.51 -19.88
C ASP A 244 -39.39 -9.64 -20.47
N ASN A 245 -38.85 -10.49 -19.60
CA ASN A 245 -37.92 -11.60 -19.93
C ASN A 245 -36.57 -11.21 -20.55
N GLY A 246 -36.17 -9.93 -20.54
CA GLY A 246 -34.87 -9.52 -20.96
C GLY A 246 -33.82 -9.61 -19.83
N PRO A 247 -32.54 -9.70 -20.17
CA PRO A 247 -31.43 -9.82 -19.20
C PRO A 247 -31.05 -8.48 -18.55
N LEU A 248 -31.63 -7.37 -18.97
CA LEU A 248 -31.34 -6.03 -18.45
C LEU A 248 -32.48 -5.49 -17.59
N HIS A 249 -32.14 -4.67 -16.63
CA HIS A 249 -33.09 -3.78 -15.96
C HIS A 249 -32.63 -2.34 -16.09
N ASP A 250 -33.61 -1.42 -16.16
CA ASP A 250 -33.32 0.01 -16.16
C ASP A 250 -33.59 0.67 -14.81
N ARG A 251 -32.88 1.76 -14.55
CA ARG A 251 -33.04 2.63 -13.40
C ARG A 251 -33.07 4.09 -13.88
N ALA A 252 -33.86 4.91 -13.21
CA ALA A 252 -33.90 6.33 -13.48
C ALA A 252 -32.71 7.06 -12.82
N GLY A 253 -32.00 7.87 -13.57
CA GLY A 253 -31.00 8.81 -13.05
C GLY A 253 -31.62 10.12 -12.55
N GLU A 254 -30.89 10.86 -11.71
CA GLU A 254 -31.33 12.16 -11.16
C GLU A 254 -31.65 13.19 -12.26
N LYS A 255 -31.00 13.12 -13.42
CA LYS A 255 -31.20 14.02 -14.56
C LYS A 255 -32.20 13.47 -15.60
N GLY A 256 -32.90 12.37 -15.25
CA GLY A 256 -33.90 11.76 -16.12
C GLY A 256 -33.35 10.78 -17.17
N ALA A 257 -32.06 10.47 -17.17
CA ALA A 257 -31.53 9.43 -18.02
C ALA A 257 -31.99 8.04 -17.57
N ARG A 258 -32.24 7.13 -18.52
CA ARG A 258 -32.42 5.71 -18.22
C ARG A 258 -31.05 5.04 -18.23
N ILE A 259 -30.77 4.24 -17.19
CA ILE A 259 -29.49 3.56 -17.02
C ILE A 259 -29.78 2.06 -16.98
N PHE A 260 -29.10 1.31 -17.85
CA PHE A 260 -29.33 -0.12 -18.06
C PHE A 260 -28.17 -0.94 -17.50
N GLY A 261 -28.50 -1.96 -16.73
CA GLY A 261 -27.55 -2.91 -16.16
C GLY A 261 -28.05 -4.34 -16.25
N LEU A 262 -27.13 -5.29 -16.25
CA LEU A 262 -27.43 -6.73 -16.22
C LEU A 262 -28.07 -7.12 -14.89
N ASP A 263 -29.11 -7.96 -14.94
CA ASP A 263 -29.62 -8.66 -13.78
C ASP A 263 -28.60 -9.76 -13.37
N PRO A 264 -28.15 -9.80 -12.11
CA PRO A 264 -27.30 -10.88 -11.63
C PRO A 264 -27.90 -12.29 -11.82
N GLN A 265 -29.19 -12.44 -11.90
CA GLN A 265 -29.87 -13.72 -12.17
C GLN A 265 -29.64 -14.18 -13.62
N SER A 266 -29.47 -13.25 -14.54
CA SER A 266 -29.20 -13.57 -15.95
C SER A 266 -27.72 -13.86 -16.23
N VAL A 267 -26.82 -13.77 -15.25
CA VAL A 267 -25.39 -14.05 -15.43
C VAL A 267 -25.07 -15.41 -14.81
N THR A 268 -24.73 -16.39 -15.65
CA THR A 268 -24.50 -17.79 -15.25
C THR A 268 -23.01 -18.14 -15.33
N LEU A 269 -22.52 -18.82 -14.31
CA LEU A 269 -21.16 -19.34 -14.21
C LEU A 269 -21.18 -20.85 -14.37
N ASN A 270 -20.26 -21.38 -15.18
CA ASN A 270 -20.18 -22.80 -15.54
C ASN A 270 -18.71 -23.25 -15.63
N THR A 271 -18.39 -24.46 -15.16
CA THR A 271 -17.05 -25.07 -15.23
C THR A 271 -16.96 -26.26 -16.18
N ASP A 272 -18.08 -26.80 -16.67
CA ASP A 272 -18.10 -28.07 -17.41
C ASP A 272 -17.88 -27.90 -18.91
N GLU A 273 -18.49 -26.90 -19.49
CA GLU A 273 -18.46 -26.69 -20.94
C GLU A 273 -17.68 -25.41 -21.31
N LEU A 274 -16.37 -25.50 -21.31
CA LEU A 274 -15.51 -24.36 -21.56
C LEU A 274 -15.18 -24.23 -23.05
N GLY A 275 -15.28 -23.02 -23.58
CA GLY A 275 -14.88 -22.62 -24.92
C GLY A 275 -13.93 -21.45 -24.90
N ARG A 276 -13.16 -21.33 -25.98
CA ARG A 276 -12.21 -20.26 -26.17
C ARG A 276 -12.06 -19.93 -27.65
N LEU A 277 -12.07 -18.64 -27.96
CA LEU A 277 -11.72 -18.15 -29.29
C LEU A 277 -10.58 -17.14 -29.19
N VAL A 278 -9.86 -16.96 -30.28
CA VAL A 278 -8.76 -16.00 -30.38
C VAL A 278 -8.89 -15.20 -31.67
N CYS A 279 -8.53 -13.94 -31.62
CA CYS A 279 -8.37 -13.13 -32.83
C CYS A 279 -6.93 -13.26 -33.35
N PRO A 280 -6.68 -13.83 -34.55
CA PRO A 280 -5.33 -13.97 -35.05
C PRO A 280 -4.61 -12.67 -35.36
N THR A 281 -5.39 -11.56 -35.55
CA THR A 281 -4.84 -10.23 -35.84
C THR A 281 -4.28 -9.52 -34.59
N CYS A 282 -4.97 -9.57 -33.45
CA CYS A 282 -4.60 -8.79 -32.27
C CYS A 282 -4.43 -9.64 -31.00
N HIS A 283 -4.55 -10.96 -31.13
CA HIS A 283 -4.45 -11.96 -30.05
C HIS A 283 -5.45 -11.73 -28.90
N HIS A 284 -6.57 -11.03 -29.17
CA HIS A 284 -7.66 -10.92 -28.20
C HIS A 284 -8.21 -12.31 -27.91
N LEU A 285 -8.37 -12.63 -26.62
CA LEU A 285 -8.98 -13.86 -26.14
C LEU A 285 -10.43 -13.61 -25.81
N GLN A 286 -11.32 -14.43 -26.35
CA GLN A 286 -12.75 -14.47 -26.04
C GLN A 286 -13.07 -15.80 -25.37
N PRO A 287 -13.12 -15.86 -24.03
CA PRO A 287 -13.61 -17.03 -23.33
C PRO A 287 -15.16 -17.06 -23.43
N CYS A 288 -15.74 -18.23 -23.45
CA CYS A 288 -17.19 -18.45 -23.50
C CYS A 288 -17.50 -19.90 -23.06
N SER A 289 -18.78 -20.26 -22.97
CA SER A 289 -19.18 -21.68 -22.91
C SER A 289 -19.03 -22.35 -24.28
N ALA A 290 -18.90 -23.68 -24.30
CA ALA A 290 -18.81 -24.45 -25.52
C ALA A 290 -20.04 -24.26 -26.44
N SER A 291 -21.24 -24.09 -25.84
CA SER A 291 -22.49 -23.82 -26.57
C SER A 291 -22.47 -22.48 -27.34
N ARG A 292 -21.61 -21.53 -26.94
CA ARG A 292 -21.50 -20.21 -27.57
C ARG A 292 -20.40 -20.13 -28.63
N ILE A 293 -19.53 -21.15 -28.76
CA ILE A 293 -18.44 -21.14 -29.74
C ILE A 293 -19.00 -20.89 -31.14
N GLY A 294 -20.03 -21.63 -31.57
CA GLY A 294 -20.59 -21.47 -32.91
C GLY A 294 -21.22 -20.09 -33.19
N ILE A 295 -21.58 -19.33 -32.15
CA ILE A 295 -22.07 -17.95 -32.31
C ILE A 295 -20.87 -16.98 -32.45
N TRP A 296 -19.81 -17.17 -31.67
CA TRP A 296 -18.61 -16.34 -31.71
C TRP A 296 -17.68 -16.65 -32.89
N GLU A 297 -17.78 -17.82 -33.51
CA GLU A 297 -16.96 -18.20 -34.65
C GLU A 297 -17.18 -17.25 -35.83
N ASN A 298 -16.12 -16.75 -36.40
CA ASN A 298 -16.14 -15.73 -37.47
C ASN A 298 -16.76 -14.37 -37.05
N ALA A 299 -17.11 -14.14 -35.76
CA ALA A 299 -17.55 -12.85 -35.29
C ALA A 299 -16.43 -11.80 -35.43
N PRO A 300 -16.75 -10.52 -35.68
CA PRO A 300 -15.77 -9.44 -35.61
C PRO A 300 -15.10 -9.45 -34.23
N CYS A 301 -13.77 -9.16 -34.19
CA CYS A 301 -13.06 -9.11 -32.91
C CYS A 301 -13.67 -8.03 -31.99
N PRO A 302 -13.96 -8.31 -30.71
CA PRO A 302 -14.54 -7.34 -29.77
C PRO A 302 -13.62 -6.15 -29.46
N ARG A 303 -12.32 -6.22 -29.78
CA ARG A 303 -11.41 -5.11 -29.60
C ARG A 303 -11.76 -3.98 -30.59
N MET A 304 -11.97 -2.77 -30.06
CA MET A 304 -12.31 -1.61 -30.86
C MET A 304 -11.33 -1.39 -32.02
N ARG A 305 -11.85 -1.11 -33.22
CA ARG A 305 -11.09 -0.91 -34.46
C ARG A 305 -10.26 -2.11 -34.96
N CYS A 306 -10.37 -3.28 -34.36
CA CYS A 306 -9.70 -4.46 -34.85
C CYS A 306 -10.47 -5.04 -36.06
N ILE A 307 -9.78 -5.26 -37.16
CA ILE A 307 -10.34 -5.84 -38.41
C ILE A 307 -10.39 -7.35 -38.40
N GLY A 308 -9.78 -8.01 -37.40
CA GLY A 308 -9.72 -9.46 -37.29
C GLY A 308 -11.07 -10.06 -36.92
N ARG A 309 -11.18 -11.37 -37.14
CA ARG A 309 -12.31 -12.19 -36.73
C ARG A 309 -11.87 -13.26 -35.72
N LEU A 310 -12.83 -13.73 -34.92
CA LEU A 310 -12.57 -14.73 -33.90
C LEU A 310 -12.53 -16.12 -34.52
N GLU A 311 -11.54 -16.92 -34.12
CA GLU A 311 -11.39 -18.32 -34.50
C GLU A 311 -11.35 -19.20 -33.24
N PRO A 312 -11.98 -20.41 -33.26
CA PRO A 312 -11.88 -21.34 -32.15
C PRO A 312 -10.41 -21.68 -31.84
N ALA A 313 -10.09 -21.75 -30.55
CA ALA A 313 -8.76 -22.01 -30.05
C ALA A 313 -8.78 -23.11 -28.98
N GLU A 314 -7.76 -23.93 -28.96
CA GLU A 314 -7.61 -24.95 -27.93
C GLU A 314 -7.35 -24.31 -26.56
N ILE A 315 -7.96 -24.89 -25.54
CA ILE A 315 -7.69 -24.52 -24.13
C ILE A 315 -6.39 -25.21 -23.74
N PRO A 316 -5.32 -24.47 -23.35
CA PRO A 316 -4.07 -25.09 -22.95
C PRO A 316 -4.26 -26.11 -21.82
N ALA A 317 -3.78 -27.34 -22.02
CA ALA A 317 -3.89 -28.42 -21.03
C ALA A 317 -3.17 -28.05 -19.73
N ALA A 318 -1.98 -27.43 -19.84
CA ALA A 318 -1.19 -26.95 -18.70
C ALA A 318 -1.35 -25.44 -18.54
N ASN A 319 -2.09 -25.02 -17.52
CA ASN A 319 -2.15 -23.63 -17.08
C ASN A 319 -1.93 -23.61 -15.57
N PHE A 320 -0.83 -23.00 -15.13
CA PHE A 320 -0.43 -22.92 -13.73
C PHE A 320 -1.56 -22.39 -12.83
N TYR A 321 -2.18 -21.28 -13.22
CA TYR A 321 -3.25 -20.68 -12.41
C TYR A 321 -4.51 -21.56 -12.34
N ARG A 322 -4.88 -22.19 -13.45
CA ARG A 322 -6.02 -23.12 -13.48
C ARG A 322 -5.77 -24.32 -12.56
N THR A 323 -4.58 -24.91 -12.58
CA THR A 323 -4.19 -25.99 -11.68
C THR A 323 -4.24 -25.53 -10.23
N MET A 324 -3.74 -24.33 -9.94
CA MET A 324 -3.76 -23.72 -8.62
C MET A 324 -5.19 -23.50 -8.11
N TYR A 325 -6.09 -22.96 -8.94
CA TYR A 325 -7.48 -22.70 -8.52
C TYR A 325 -8.24 -23.98 -8.27
N ARG A 326 -7.99 -25.05 -9.03
CA ARG A 326 -8.61 -26.36 -8.86
C ARG A 326 -8.13 -27.12 -7.63
N GLY A 327 -6.85 -27.08 -7.32
CA GLY A 327 -6.22 -27.85 -6.25
C GLY A 327 -5.86 -27.06 -4.99
N GLY A 328 -6.14 -25.76 -4.96
CA GLY A 328 -5.69 -24.89 -3.90
C GLY A 328 -6.40 -25.10 -2.56
N ARG A 329 -5.61 -25.26 -1.49
CA ARG A 329 -6.16 -25.23 -0.14
C ARG A 329 -6.38 -23.77 0.28
N ILE A 330 -7.62 -23.46 0.65
CA ILE A 330 -7.99 -22.13 1.11
C ILE A 330 -7.48 -21.95 2.54
N ARG A 331 -6.58 -20.99 2.75
CA ARG A 331 -6.05 -20.64 4.06
C ARG A 331 -5.91 -19.14 4.21
N ARG A 332 -6.29 -18.63 5.35
CA ARG A 332 -6.07 -17.23 5.70
C ARG A 332 -4.56 -16.93 5.74
N ILE A 333 -4.18 -15.86 5.06
CA ILE A 333 -2.88 -15.23 5.22
C ILE A 333 -3.10 -13.90 5.95
N VAL A 334 -2.45 -13.78 7.10
CA VAL A 334 -2.37 -12.54 7.87
C VAL A 334 -0.90 -12.18 7.94
N SER A 335 -0.54 -11.03 7.38
CA SER A 335 0.84 -10.58 7.33
C SER A 335 1.04 -9.36 8.21
N ALA A 336 2.13 -9.33 8.95
CA ALA A 336 2.58 -8.17 9.69
C ALA A 336 3.96 -7.73 9.22
N GLU A 337 4.24 -6.45 9.41
CA GLU A 337 5.57 -5.89 9.19
C GLU A 337 6.37 -5.99 10.49
N HIS A 338 7.66 -6.30 10.35
CA HIS A 338 8.62 -6.27 11.45
C HIS A 338 9.86 -5.53 10.99
N THR A 339 9.90 -4.25 11.28
CA THR A 339 10.95 -3.34 10.83
C THR A 339 11.42 -2.46 11.98
N GLY A 340 12.59 -1.86 11.84
CA GLY A 340 13.10 -0.88 12.80
C GLY A 340 12.28 0.41 12.90
N LEU A 341 11.29 0.59 11.99
CA LEU A 341 10.37 1.73 11.99
C LEU A 341 9.23 1.61 13.01
N LEU A 342 8.94 0.39 13.45
CA LEU A 342 7.91 0.15 14.46
C LEU A 342 8.46 0.49 15.83
N GLY A 343 7.62 1.05 16.69
CA GLY A 343 7.91 1.22 18.11
C GLY A 343 8.27 -0.12 18.76
N ARG A 344 8.98 -0.08 19.88
CA ARG A 344 9.42 -1.29 20.57
C ARG A 344 8.22 -2.15 20.99
N ASP A 345 7.22 -1.54 21.61
CA ASP A 345 6.04 -2.24 22.14
C ASP A 345 5.23 -2.90 21.01
N GLU A 346 5.08 -2.20 19.87
CA GLU A 346 4.38 -2.72 18.68
C GLU A 346 5.14 -3.92 18.09
N ARG A 347 6.48 -3.89 18.05
CA ARG A 347 7.30 -5.02 17.59
C ARG A 347 7.15 -6.23 18.51
N GLU A 348 7.24 -6.05 19.83
CA GLU A 348 7.08 -7.10 20.82
C GLU A 348 5.67 -7.72 20.77
N GLU A 349 4.64 -6.92 20.51
CA GLU A 349 3.28 -7.41 20.30
C GLU A 349 3.18 -8.28 19.03
N VAL A 350 3.73 -7.82 17.90
CA VAL A 350 3.75 -8.58 16.64
C VAL A 350 4.49 -9.90 16.80
N GLU A 351 5.66 -9.89 17.46
CA GLU A 351 6.45 -11.09 17.74
C GLU A 351 5.67 -12.10 18.58
N THR A 352 5.03 -11.63 19.65
CA THR A 352 4.25 -12.47 20.57
C THR A 352 3.06 -13.09 19.85
N ARG A 353 2.30 -12.31 19.10
CA ARG A 353 1.14 -12.81 18.35
C ARG A 353 1.54 -13.79 17.24
N PHE A 354 2.68 -13.55 16.57
CA PHE A 354 3.21 -14.45 15.55
C PHE A 354 3.68 -15.79 16.16
N LYS A 355 4.35 -15.74 17.31
CA LYS A 355 4.90 -16.93 17.99
C LYS A 355 3.81 -17.80 18.62
N VAL A 356 2.85 -17.19 19.30
CA VAL A 356 1.79 -17.90 20.01
C VAL A 356 0.76 -18.45 19.04
N GLY A 357 0.27 -17.61 18.13
CA GLY A 357 -0.81 -17.92 17.20
C GLY A 357 -2.03 -18.47 17.94
N GLY A 358 -3.20 -18.15 17.60
CA GLY A 358 -4.39 -18.70 18.29
C GLY A 358 -5.64 -17.99 17.86
N SER A 359 -5.49 -16.74 17.43
CA SER A 359 -6.56 -15.96 16.85
C SER A 359 -6.50 -15.98 15.32
N ALA A 360 -7.66 -15.94 14.68
CA ALA A 360 -7.76 -15.79 13.21
C ALA A 360 -7.13 -14.48 12.69
N SER A 361 -6.89 -13.51 13.57
CA SER A 361 -6.22 -12.25 13.29
C SER A 361 -4.71 -12.24 13.54
N ASP A 362 -4.17 -13.32 14.10
CA ASP A 362 -2.72 -13.39 14.38
C ASP A 362 -1.91 -13.56 13.10
N PRO A 363 -0.78 -12.86 12.97
CA PRO A 363 0.04 -12.96 11.78
C PRO A 363 0.64 -14.36 11.63
N ASN A 364 0.59 -14.89 10.42
CA ASN A 364 1.26 -16.14 10.04
C ASN A 364 2.34 -15.93 8.97
N ILE A 365 2.52 -14.69 8.52
CA ILE A 365 3.64 -14.24 7.70
C ILE A 365 4.19 -12.94 8.28
N LEU A 366 5.52 -12.87 8.44
CA LEU A 366 6.22 -11.64 8.77
C LEU A 366 7.00 -11.13 7.55
N ALA A 367 6.77 -9.88 7.18
CA ALA A 367 7.61 -9.14 6.24
C ALA A 367 8.62 -8.31 7.05
N CYS A 368 9.88 -8.71 7.05
CA CYS A 368 10.90 -8.12 7.91
C CYS A 368 12.10 -7.58 7.13
N THR A 369 12.72 -6.56 7.72
CA THR A 369 14.06 -6.13 7.39
C THR A 369 15.09 -7.01 8.13
N PRO A 370 16.42 -6.83 7.95
CA PRO A 370 17.44 -7.58 8.69
C PRO A 370 17.32 -7.54 10.23
N THR A 371 16.39 -6.77 10.79
CA THR A 371 16.15 -6.72 12.24
C THR A 371 15.93 -8.10 12.87
N LEU A 372 15.37 -9.05 12.12
CA LEU A 372 15.21 -10.44 12.59
C LEU A 372 16.47 -11.32 12.46
N GLU A 373 17.58 -10.82 11.95
CA GLU A 373 18.86 -11.55 11.92
C GLU A 373 19.44 -11.72 13.33
N LEU A 374 19.22 -10.73 14.19
CA LEU A 374 19.81 -10.65 15.53
C LEU A 374 18.93 -11.32 16.59
N GLY A 375 19.15 -12.63 16.84
CA GLY A 375 18.80 -13.33 18.10
C GLY A 375 17.35 -13.28 18.63
N ILE A 376 16.40 -12.62 17.96
CA ILE A 376 15.01 -12.53 18.42
C ILE A 376 14.34 -13.90 18.33
N ASP A 377 13.68 -14.34 19.40
CA ASP A 377 12.95 -15.60 19.43
C ASP A 377 11.54 -15.43 18.83
N ILE A 378 11.43 -15.70 17.55
CA ILE A 378 10.15 -15.70 16.80
C ILE A 378 9.51 -17.09 16.68
N GLY A 379 10.01 -18.07 17.40
CA GLY A 379 9.57 -19.46 17.31
C GLY A 379 10.15 -20.22 16.14
N ASP A 380 9.53 -21.34 15.79
CA ASP A 380 9.97 -22.23 14.70
C ASP A 380 9.27 -21.86 13.38
N LEU A 381 10.06 -21.51 12.38
CA LEU A 381 9.56 -21.20 11.05
C LEU A 381 9.59 -22.43 10.15
N SER A 382 8.55 -22.65 9.38
CA SER A 382 8.53 -23.67 8.32
C SER A 382 9.11 -23.15 6.99
N THR A 383 9.05 -21.84 6.77
CA THR A 383 9.43 -21.24 5.49
C THR A 383 10.13 -19.90 5.69
N VAL A 384 11.23 -19.70 4.97
CA VAL A 384 11.91 -18.42 4.84
C VAL A 384 11.97 -18.02 3.37
N SER A 385 11.48 -16.82 3.07
CA SER A 385 11.57 -16.22 1.73
C SER A 385 12.51 -15.02 1.75
N LEU A 386 13.60 -15.12 0.99
CA LEU A 386 14.57 -14.04 0.84
C LEU A 386 14.21 -13.22 -0.42
N ALA A 387 13.86 -11.97 -0.25
CA ALA A 387 13.55 -11.04 -1.36
C ALA A 387 14.81 -10.62 -2.15
N SER A 388 16.00 -10.82 -1.56
CA SER A 388 17.30 -10.62 -2.21
C SER A 388 18.35 -11.50 -1.55
N LEU A 389 19.47 -11.75 -2.23
CA LEU A 389 20.57 -12.50 -1.63
C LEU A 389 21.30 -11.67 -0.57
N PRO A 390 21.58 -12.24 0.61
CA PRO A 390 22.44 -11.63 1.60
C PRO A 390 23.84 -11.36 1.04
N ARG A 391 24.54 -10.41 1.65
CA ARG A 391 25.88 -10.03 1.17
C ARG A 391 26.98 -11.02 1.57
N SER A 392 26.73 -11.84 2.59
CA SER A 392 27.71 -12.79 3.14
C SER A 392 27.04 -14.12 3.49
N THR A 393 27.87 -15.17 3.58
CA THR A 393 27.48 -16.49 4.08
C THR A 393 26.88 -16.41 5.50
N ALA A 394 27.49 -15.63 6.38
CA ALA A 394 26.98 -15.42 7.73
C ALA A 394 25.56 -14.84 7.74
N GLY A 395 25.31 -13.79 6.94
CA GLY A 395 23.98 -13.20 6.80
C GLY A 395 22.96 -14.18 6.21
N TYR A 396 23.37 -15.04 5.27
CA TYR A 396 22.52 -16.09 4.74
C TYR A 396 22.15 -17.10 5.85
N LEU A 397 23.13 -17.64 6.54
CA LEU A 397 22.93 -18.63 7.61
C LEU A 397 22.08 -18.08 8.76
N GLN A 398 22.25 -16.82 9.15
CA GLN A 398 21.46 -16.17 10.20
C GLN A 398 19.98 -16.04 9.82
N ARG A 399 19.66 -15.80 8.54
CA ARG A 399 18.28 -15.72 8.06
C ARG A 399 17.64 -17.09 7.92
N VAL A 400 18.29 -18.02 7.22
CA VAL A 400 17.73 -19.37 6.96
C VAL A 400 17.74 -20.26 8.19
N GLY A 401 18.70 -20.10 9.10
CA GLY A 401 18.80 -20.84 10.34
C GLY A 401 17.67 -20.57 11.36
N ARG A 402 16.68 -19.78 10.98
CA ARG A 402 15.41 -19.60 11.72
C ARG A 402 14.39 -20.66 11.39
N ALA A 403 14.51 -21.34 10.25
CA ALA A 403 13.54 -22.33 9.81
C ALA A 403 13.94 -23.76 10.18
N GLY A 404 12.96 -24.59 10.51
CA GLY A 404 13.12 -26.02 10.74
C GLY A 404 13.84 -26.42 12.01
N ARG A 405 13.89 -25.55 13.01
CA ARG A 405 14.65 -25.81 14.26
C ARG A 405 14.09 -26.98 15.05
N SER A 406 12.76 -27.11 15.13
CA SER A 406 12.11 -28.17 15.89
C SER A 406 11.83 -29.43 15.06
N THR A 407 11.48 -29.25 13.77
CA THR A 407 11.02 -30.35 12.90
C THR A 407 12.12 -30.90 12.00
N GLY A 408 13.23 -30.20 11.82
CA GLY A 408 14.26 -30.48 10.82
C GLY A 408 13.83 -30.19 9.38
N ASN A 409 12.57 -29.80 9.16
CA ASN A 409 12.02 -29.51 7.82
C ASN A 409 11.86 -27.99 7.63
N ALA A 410 12.53 -27.49 6.60
CA ALA A 410 12.44 -26.07 6.21
C ALA A 410 12.32 -25.94 4.70
N PHE A 411 11.55 -24.98 4.27
CA PHE A 411 11.54 -24.51 2.89
C PHE A 411 12.17 -23.14 2.80
N VAL A 412 13.24 -23.01 2.02
CA VAL A 412 13.92 -21.73 1.79
C VAL A 412 13.78 -21.36 0.33
N PHE A 413 13.25 -20.19 0.06
CA PHE A 413 13.12 -19.62 -1.27
C PHE A 413 13.87 -18.29 -1.33
N ALA A 414 14.74 -18.12 -2.33
CA ALA A 414 15.45 -16.87 -2.56
C ALA A 414 15.14 -16.31 -3.96
N ALA A 415 14.70 -15.07 -4.01
CA ALA A 415 14.62 -14.31 -5.24
C ALA A 415 16.00 -13.71 -5.55
N VAL A 416 16.53 -14.03 -6.72
CA VAL A 416 17.85 -13.56 -7.14
C VAL A 416 17.69 -12.36 -8.08
N PRO A 417 18.12 -11.15 -7.67
CA PRO A 417 18.17 -9.99 -8.54
C PRO A 417 19.14 -10.16 -9.71
N THR A 418 19.05 -9.27 -10.71
CA THR A 418 19.88 -9.34 -11.92
C THR A 418 21.24 -8.62 -11.79
N SER A 419 21.69 -8.30 -10.57
CA SER A 419 23.01 -7.72 -10.37
C SER A 419 24.13 -8.73 -10.74
N PRO A 420 25.30 -8.28 -11.21
CA PRO A 420 26.39 -9.19 -11.56
C PRO A 420 26.80 -10.13 -10.42
N ARG A 421 26.83 -9.63 -9.18
CA ARG A 421 27.10 -10.44 -7.99
C ARG A 421 26.05 -11.51 -7.75
N ASP A 422 24.79 -11.13 -7.85
CA ASP A 422 23.68 -12.05 -7.55
C ASP A 422 23.58 -13.13 -8.64
N LEU A 423 23.81 -12.78 -9.91
CA LEU A 423 23.92 -13.76 -10.99
C LEU A 423 25.08 -14.72 -10.83
N TYR A 424 26.22 -14.26 -10.27
CA TYR A 424 27.33 -15.15 -9.93
C TYR A 424 26.89 -16.21 -8.91
N TYR A 425 26.26 -15.80 -7.81
CA TYR A 425 25.75 -16.73 -6.80
C TYR A 425 24.58 -17.58 -7.27
N PHE A 426 23.81 -17.11 -8.26
CA PHE A 426 22.81 -17.94 -8.91
C PHE A 426 23.44 -19.08 -9.73
N ALA A 427 24.55 -18.79 -10.39
CA ALA A 427 25.29 -19.79 -11.16
C ALA A 427 26.12 -20.74 -10.29
N GLN A 428 26.61 -20.26 -9.13
CA GLN A 428 27.47 -20.99 -8.20
C GLN A 428 26.96 -20.81 -6.74
N PRO A 429 25.78 -21.39 -6.40
CA PRO A 429 25.14 -21.17 -5.11
C PRO A 429 25.97 -21.69 -3.92
N GLU A 430 26.81 -22.69 -4.10
CA GLU A 430 27.69 -23.25 -3.06
C GLU A 430 28.66 -22.21 -2.51
N HIS A 431 29.08 -21.20 -3.26
CA HIS A 431 29.96 -20.14 -2.78
C HIS A 431 29.27 -19.23 -1.75
N LEU A 432 27.94 -19.13 -1.78
CA LEU A 432 27.18 -18.41 -0.75
C LEU A 432 26.74 -19.35 0.39
N LEU A 433 26.41 -20.61 0.08
CA LEU A 433 25.86 -21.55 1.07
C LEU A 433 26.94 -22.14 1.97
N ALA A 434 28.12 -22.42 1.44
CA ALA A 434 29.27 -23.02 2.13
C ALA A 434 30.51 -22.12 2.16
N GLY A 435 30.33 -20.82 1.92
CA GLY A 435 31.41 -19.84 1.97
C GLY A 435 31.98 -19.67 3.36
N GLU A 436 33.18 -19.09 3.44
CA GLU A 436 33.85 -18.80 4.71
C GLU A 436 33.09 -17.77 5.54
N VAL A 437 32.91 -18.06 6.83
CA VAL A 437 32.33 -17.12 7.79
C VAL A 437 33.46 -16.37 8.47
N LEU A 438 33.75 -15.18 7.98
CA LEU A 438 34.74 -14.32 8.60
C LEU A 438 34.12 -13.63 9.83
N PRO A 439 34.79 -13.65 10.98
CA PRO A 439 34.30 -12.90 12.14
C PRO A 439 34.33 -11.40 11.82
N PRO A 440 33.32 -10.62 12.28
CA PRO A 440 33.33 -9.19 12.06
C PRO A 440 34.53 -8.56 12.79
N GLY A 441 35.32 -7.81 12.06
CA GLY A 441 36.38 -6.97 12.64
C GLY A 441 35.79 -5.62 13.05
N ALA A 442 36.24 -5.07 14.17
CA ALA A 442 35.99 -3.69 14.52
C ALA A 442 37.12 -2.80 13.99
N TYR A 443 36.77 -1.71 13.28
CA TYR A 443 37.74 -0.70 12.88
C TYR A 443 37.99 0.22 14.07
N LEU A 444 39.06 -0.08 14.82
CA LEU A 444 39.37 0.62 16.07
C LEU A 444 39.96 2.03 15.86
N GLU A 445 40.38 2.36 14.64
CA GLU A 445 41.01 3.65 14.31
C GLU A 445 40.02 4.75 13.91
N ALA A 446 38.72 4.51 14.02
CA ALA A 446 37.71 5.56 13.80
C ALA A 446 37.81 6.62 14.90
N THR A 447 38.50 7.72 14.58
CA THR A 447 38.84 8.78 15.54
C THR A 447 37.63 9.32 16.28
N GLU A 448 36.55 9.61 15.58
CA GLU A 448 35.30 10.12 16.22
C GLU A 448 34.70 9.12 17.19
N LEU A 449 34.72 7.82 16.87
CA LEU A 449 34.25 6.79 17.77
C LEU A 449 35.13 6.68 19.01
N LEU A 450 36.48 6.75 18.86
CA LEU A 450 37.38 6.78 19.98
C LEU A 450 37.17 8.00 20.88
N GLN A 451 36.91 9.18 20.31
CA GLN A 451 36.61 10.40 21.06
C GLN A 451 35.33 10.26 21.91
N ARG A 452 34.27 9.70 21.34
CA ARG A 452 32.99 9.42 22.08
C ARG A 452 33.24 8.39 23.19
N GLN A 453 33.97 7.32 22.91
CA GLN A 453 34.31 6.29 23.88
C GLN A 453 35.22 6.85 25.01
N TYR A 454 36.12 7.76 24.68
CA TYR A 454 36.97 8.46 25.66
C TYR A 454 36.11 9.28 26.64
N LEU A 455 35.15 10.03 26.15
CA LEU A 455 34.26 10.80 27.03
C LEU A 455 33.41 9.85 27.90
N ALA A 456 32.89 8.78 27.34
CA ALA A 456 32.14 7.75 28.12
C ALA A 456 33.05 7.17 29.22
N PHE A 457 34.29 6.79 28.89
CA PHE A 457 35.28 6.32 29.87
C PHE A 457 35.54 7.34 30.99
N CYS A 458 35.65 8.63 30.67
CA CYS A 458 35.79 9.71 31.66
C CYS A 458 34.57 9.78 32.59
N LEU A 459 33.35 9.68 32.04
CA LEU A 459 32.14 9.69 32.82
C LEU A 459 32.03 8.46 33.75
N ASP A 460 32.48 7.29 33.30
CA ASP A 460 32.54 6.06 34.12
C ASP A 460 33.53 6.26 35.30
N ARG A 461 34.64 6.95 35.09
CA ARG A 461 35.61 7.29 36.16
C ARG A 461 35.02 8.27 37.17
N ILE A 462 34.18 9.21 36.69
CA ILE A 462 33.46 10.13 37.56
C ILE A 462 32.42 9.39 38.38
N ALA A 463 31.57 8.58 37.73
CA ALA A 463 30.53 7.78 38.36
C ALA A 463 31.11 6.78 39.38
N GLY A 464 32.25 6.16 39.09
CA GLY A 464 32.99 5.26 39.98
C GLY A 464 33.72 5.97 41.11
N GLY A 465 33.67 7.31 41.20
CA GLY A 465 34.30 8.10 42.26
C GLY A 465 35.84 8.27 42.15
N ALA A 466 36.42 7.83 41.04
CA ALA A 466 37.86 8.03 40.76
C ALA A 466 38.18 9.48 40.41
N LEU A 467 37.20 10.19 39.83
CA LEU A 467 37.25 11.63 39.59
C LEU A 467 36.09 12.32 40.30
N ARG A 468 36.33 13.51 40.85
CA ARG A 468 35.30 14.28 41.57
C ARG A 468 35.00 15.56 40.81
N ILE A 469 33.71 15.78 40.59
CA ILE A 469 33.18 17.03 40.04
C ILE A 469 32.18 17.64 41.03
N GLY A 470 31.97 18.96 40.95
CA GLY A 470 31.16 19.66 41.93
C GLY A 470 29.71 19.34 41.93
N PRO A 471 28.88 19.80 40.97
CA PRO A 471 27.47 19.53 40.95
C PRO A 471 27.12 18.13 40.42
N PRO A 472 25.99 17.55 40.83
CA PRO A 472 25.52 16.28 40.26
C PRO A 472 25.09 16.47 38.80
N MET A 473 25.04 15.34 38.05
CA MET A 473 24.55 15.32 36.69
C MET A 473 23.07 15.72 36.66
N PRO A 474 22.68 16.67 35.81
CA PRO A 474 21.28 17.00 35.59
C PRO A 474 20.50 15.81 35.04
N ALA A 475 19.22 15.71 35.39
CA ALA A 475 18.36 14.62 34.90
C ALA A 475 17.97 14.80 33.42
N ARG A 476 17.89 16.04 32.96
CA ARG A 476 17.45 16.39 31.61
C ARG A 476 18.58 17.00 30.79
N LEU A 477 18.61 16.68 29.50
CA LEU A 477 19.62 17.19 28.57
C LEU A 477 19.58 18.71 28.45
N ALA A 478 18.40 19.32 28.41
CA ALA A 478 18.25 20.78 28.37
C ALA A 478 18.96 21.44 29.56
N ASP A 479 18.79 20.93 30.78
CA ASP A 479 19.45 21.45 31.99
C ASP A 479 20.99 21.23 31.93
N CYS A 480 21.44 20.27 31.12
CA CYS A 480 22.84 19.96 30.92
C CYS A 480 23.50 20.89 29.89
N LEU A 481 22.83 21.16 28.75
CA LEU A 481 23.41 21.91 27.62
C LEU A 481 23.09 23.40 27.67
N ASP A 482 21.91 23.80 28.18
CA ASP A 482 21.53 25.20 28.34
C ASP A 482 22.50 25.86 29.38
N ASN A 483 23.31 26.76 28.91
CA ASN A 483 24.36 27.38 29.75
C ASN A 483 25.31 26.34 30.40
N GLY A 484 25.44 25.15 29.82
CA GLY A 484 26.21 24.04 30.41
C GLY A 484 27.71 24.29 30.53
N MET A 485 28.24 25.23 29.73
CA MET A 485 29.63 25.64 29.74
C MET A 485 29.90 26.80 30.70
N ASP A 486 28.92 27.30 31.44
CA ASP A 486 29.08 28.33 32.45
C ASP A 486 29.81 27.79 33.70
N GLU A 487 30.42 28.71 34.45
CA GLU A 487 31.14 28.37 35.66
C GLU A 487 30.20 27.75 36.71
N GLY A 488 30.64 26.65 37.32
CA GLY A 488 29.84 25.95 38.32
C GLY A 488 28.79 24.99 37.80
N ARG A 489 28.64 24.84 36.48
CA ARG A 489 27.78 23.83 35.84
C ARG A 489 28.43 22.46 35.75
N TRP A 490 27.61 21.39 35.75
CA TRP A 490 28.09 20.01 35.71
C TRP A 490 28.92 19.72 34.45
N LEU A 491 28.44 20.08 33.28
CA LEU A 491 29.13 19.81 32.01
C LEU A 491 30.50 20.51 31.95
N ARG A 492 30.57 21.76 32.40
CA ARG A 492 31.84 22.50 32.55
C ARG A 492 32.77 21.78 33.50
N GLY A 493 32.25 21.30 34.64
CA GLY A 493 33.06 20.55 35.64
C GLY A 493 33.60 19.25 35.06
N VAL A 494 32.86 18.53 34.24
CA VAL A 494 33.31 17.35 33.50
C VAL A 494 34.46 17.70 32.57
N VAL A 495 34.29 18.71 31.70
CA VAL A 495 35.33 19.15 30.76
C VAL A 495 36.58 19.59 31.46
N ASP A 496 36.47 20.43 32.47
CA ASP A 496 37.64 20.95 33.20
C ASP A 496 38.42 19.84 33.92
N THR A 497 37.69 18.88 34.55
CA THR A 497 38.31 17.73 35.23
C THR A 497 39.01 16.79 34.26
N CYS A 498 38.35 16.47 33.12
CA CYS A 498 38.93 15.59 32.11
C CYS A 498 40.14 16.23 31.40
N THR A 499 40.06 17.52 31.10
CA THR A 499 41.19 18.26 30.47
C THR A 499 42.36 18.39 31.45
N ALA A 500 42.13 18.70 32.72
CA ALA A 500 43.20 18.75 33.72
C ALA A 500 43.89 17.40 33.93
N GLY A 501 43.16 16.30 33.79
CA GLY A 501 43.67 14.91 33.88
C GLY A 501 44.05 14.27 32.55
N ALA A 502 44.04 15.01 31.44
CA ALA A 502 44.09 14.48 30.07
C ALA A 502 45.24 13.49 29.83
N ALA A 503 46.47 13.81 30.26
CA ALA A 503 47.62 12.96 30.04
C ALA A 503 47.50 11.56 30.69
N LYS A 504 46.92 11.50 31.90
CA LYS A 504 46.70 10.24 32.58
C LYS A 504 45.49 9.49 32.04
N LEU A 505 44.40 10.19 31.83
CA LEU A 505 43.14 9.59 31.37
C LEU A 505 43.25 9.01 29.96
N SER A 506 43.96 9.75 29.05
CA SER A 506 44.20 9.26 27.70
C SER A 506 45.15 8.05 27.70
N ALA A 507 46.21 8.04 28.53
CA ALA A 507 47.10 6.90 28.68
C ALA A 507 46.35 5.67 29.26
N ASP A 508 45.51 5.84 30.28
CA ASP A 508 44.70 4.76 30.87
C ASP A 508 43.73 4.20 29.85
N PHE A 509 43.07 5.06 29.07
CA PHE A 509 42.14 4.65 28.02
C PHE A 509 42.82 3.93 26.86
N LEU A 510 43.92 4.51 26.33
CA LEU A 510 44.72 3.90 25.26
C LEU A 510 45.33 2.56 25.66
N GLY A 511 45.63 2.38 26.96
CA GLY A 511 46.13 1.13 27.52
C GLY A 511 45.11 -0.04 27.37
N LEU A 512 43.84 0.24 27.23
CA LEU A 512 42.79 -0.80 27.01
C LEU A 512 42.91 -1.47 25.64
N PHE A 513 43.48 -0.81 24.66
CA PHE A 513 43.62 -1.28 23.28
C PHE A 513 44.96 -1.95 22.98
N GLY A 514 45.89 -1.99 23.93
CA GLY A 514 47.23 -2.58 23.72
C GLY A 514 47.94 -1.99 22.47
N GLU A 515 48.41 -2.85 21.57
CA GLU A 515 49.07 -2.48 20.32
C GLU A 515 48.14 -2.34 19.11
N HIS A 516 46.84 -2.43 19.32
CA HIS A 516 45.83 -2.46 18.21
C HIS A 516 45.49 -1.10 17.63
N LEU A 517 46.07 0.00 18.13
CA LEU A 517 45.91 1.35 17.61
C LEU A 517 47.17 1.87 16.98
N SER A 518 47.09 2.56 15.84
CA SER A 518 48.18 3.24 15.20
C SER A 518 48.68 4.43 16.05
N ASP A 519 49.94 4.85 15.82
CA ASP A 519 50.51 6.02 16.48
C ASP A 519 49.72 7.29 16.17
N LEU A 520 49.17 7.40 14.94
CA LEU A 520 48.35 8.52 14.52
C LEU A 520 47.04 8.60 15.32
N ALA A 521 46.34 7.48 15.50
CA ALA A 521 45.12 7.45 16.30
C ALA A 521 45.38 7.79 17.78
N ARG A 522 46.54 7.39 18.31
CA ARG A 522 46.98 7.72 19.68
C ARG A 522 47.26 9.22 19.82
N GLU A 523 47.98 9.83 18.86
CA GLU A 523 48.28 11.25 18.83
C GLU A 523 46.98 12.08 18.74
N GLN A 524 46.11 11.75 17.80
CA GLN A 524 44.83 12.43 17.64
C GLN A 524 43.95 12.35 18.88
N LEU A 525 43.92 11.21 19.59
CA LEU A 525 43.19 11.09 20.84
C LEU A 525 43.84 11.92 21.96
N GLY A 526 45.18 11.99 22.02
CA GLY A 526 45.89 12.83 22.98
C GLY A 526 45.57 14.32 22.80
N ASP A 527 45.55 14.79 21.55
CA ASP A 527 45.17 16.15 21.19
C ASP A 527 43.69 16.44 21.55
N PHE A 528 42.83 15.48 21.26
CA PHE A 528 41.43 15.58 21.66
C PHE A 528 41.26 15.66 23.18
N ALA A 529 41.91 14.81 23.93
CA ALA A 529 41.85 14.81 25.40
C ALA A 529 42.33 16.12 26.03
N SER A 530 43.33 16.81 25.42
CA SER A 530 43.88 18.05 25.93
C SER A 530 43.00 19.27 25.65
N ASP A 531 42.62 19.48 24.37
CA ASP A 531 41.93 20.69 23.93
C ASP A 531 40.62 20.38 23.15
N GLY A 532 40.62 19.31 22.37
CA GLY A 532 39.53 18.94 21.46
C GLY A 532 38.21 18.68 22.18
N LEU A 533 38.24 18.04 23.33
CA LEU A 533 37.05 17.77 24.16
C LEU A 533 36.31 19.04 24.53
N ARG A 534 37.02 20.06 24.98
CA ARG A 534 36.43 21.36 25.34
C ARG A 534 35.77 22.03 24.13
N LEU A 535 36.44 22.03 22.99
CA LEU A 535 35.95 22.63 21.76
C LEU A 535 34.69 21.90 21.25
N GLN A 536 34.73 20.57 21.25
CA GLN A 536 33.57 19.76 20.80
C GLN A 536 32.34 19.96 21.69
N VAL A 537 32.53 19.89 23.01
CA VAL A 537 31.39 20.04 23.97
C VAL A 537 30.80 21.45 23.86
N ALA A 538 31.67 22.49 23.77
CA ALA A 538 31.20 23.87 23.60
C ALA A 538 30.45 24.07 22.27
N ALA A 539 30.94 23.47 21.17
CA ALA A 539 30.25 23.52 19.87
C ALA A 539 28.88 22.82 19.90
N VAL A 540 28.78 21.68 20.57
CA VAL A 540 27.52 20.95 20.72
C VAL A 540 26.52 21.74 21.58
N ALA A 541 26.97 22.31 22.70
CA ALA A 541 26.11 23.15 23.55
C ALA A 541 25.60 24.38 22.81
N ALA A 542 26.48 25.08 22.07
CA ALA A 542 26.10 26.24 21.27
C ALA A 542 25.07 25.88 20.19
N ARG A 543 25.28 24.78 19.47
CA ARG A 543 24.35 24.29 18.45
C ARG A 543 22.99 23.90 19.05
N TRP A 544 22.98 23.26 20.21
CA TRP A 544 21.74 22.91 20.91
C TRP A 544 20.89 24.14 21.22
N VAL A 545 21.49 25.21 21.72
CA VAL A 545 20.80 26.46 22.04
C VAL A 545 20.29 27.11 20.76
N GLU A 546 21.11 27.20 19.73
CA GLU A 546 20.76 27.79 18.43
C GLU A 546 19.53 27.08 17.82
N GLU A 547 19.57 25.73 17.71
CA GLU A 547 18.45 24.96 17.19
C GLU A 547 17.16 25.12 18.01
N THR A 548 17.29 25.24 19.34
CA THR A 548 16.15 25.45 20.22
C THR A 548 15.52 26.81 20.01
N ASP A 549 16.33 27.85 19.81
CA ASP A 549 15.85 29.20 19.55
C ASP A 549 15.25 29.32 18.15
N GLU A 550 15.80 28.67 17.14
CA GLU A 550 15.21 28.59 15.79
C GLU A 550 13.80 27.99 15.82
N ILE A 551 13.57 26.90 16.59
CA ILE A 551 12.24 26.30 16.76
C ILE A 551 11.28 27.30 17.38
N ARG A 552 11.70 28.02 18.42
CA ARG A 552 10.88 29.05 19.09
C ARG A 552 10.52 30.21 18.17
N ASP A 553 11.49 30.71 17.42
CA ASP A 553 11.29 31.79 16.44
C ASP A 553 10.29 31.41 15.37
N ARG A 554 10.41 30.18 14.83
CA ARG A 554 9.50 29.64 13.84
C ARG A 554 8.07 29.47 14.40
N MET A 555 7.92 28.97 15.62
CA MET A 555 6.64 28.92 16.31
C MET A 555 6.01 30.32 16.49
N GLY A 556 6.83 31.33 16.79
CA GLY A 556 6.40 32.72 16.86
C GLY A 556 5.81 33.21 15.53
N ALA A 557 6.52 32.99 14.43
CA ALA A 557 6.08 33.36 13.08
C ALA A 557 4.78 32.63 12.66
N LEU A 558 4.67 31.34 12.98
CA LEU A 558 3.45 30.56 12.71
C LEU A 558 2.25 31.06 13.53
N SER A 559 2.46 31.41 14.79
CA SER A 559 1.44 31.98 15.66
C SER A 559 0.90 33.31 15.12
N GLU A 560 1.79 34.16 14.61
CA GLU A 560 1.41 35.42 13.96
C GLU A 560 0.63 35.16 12.67
N ALA A 561 1.08 34.22 11.83
CA ALA A 561 0.38 33.85 10.59
C ALA A 561 -1.03 33.30 10.86
N ILE A 562 -1.18 32.44 11.88
CA ILE A 562 -2.49 31.93 12.33
C ILE A 562 -3.37 33.07 12.83
N ALA A 563 -2.84 33.99 13.62
CA ALA A 563 -3.60 35.14 14.14
C ALA A 563 -4.10 36.08 13.02
N VAL A 564 -3.28 36.29 11.99
CA VAL A 564 -3.68 37.07 10.78
C VAL A 564 -4.83 36.36 10.06
N LEU A 565 -4.73 35.07 9.82
CA LEU A 565 -5.79 34.28 9.17
C LEU A 565 -7.08 34.27 10.02
N ASP A 566 -6.98 34.11 11.34
CA ASP A 566 -8.13 34.14 12.25
C ASP A 566 -8.80 35.53 12.35
N GLY A 567 -8.07 36.59 12.05
CA GLY A 567 -8.60 37.95 11.95
C GLY A 567 -9.48 38.22 10.73
N HIS A 568 -9.47 37.36 9.70
CA HIS A 568 -10.36 37.47 8.55
C HIS A 568 -11.74 36.89 8.92
N GLY A 569 -12.79 37.70 8.84
CA GLY A 569 -14.16 37.30 9.22
C GLY A 569 -14.74 36.16 8.38
N HIS A 570 -14.18 35.87 7.21
CA HIS A 570 -14.53 34.72 6.38
C HIS A 570 -13.29 34.27 5.58
N LEU A 571 -12.91 33.01 5.75
CA LEU A 571 -11.79 32.40 5.04
C LEU A 571 -12.30 31.69 3.79
N ASP A 572 -11.61 31.86 2.66
CA ASP A 572 -11.78 30.99 1.49
C ASP A 572 -11.17 29.60 1.71
N ASP A 573 -11.34 28.70 0.75
CA ASP A 573 -10.89 27.30 0.89
C ASP A 573 -9.36 27.20 0.97
N ALA A 574 -8.63 28.04 0.22
CA ALA A 574 -7.17 28.08 0.25
C ALA A 574 -6.65 28.61 1.61
N GLN A 575 -7.24 29.68 2.11
CA GLN A 575 -6.89 30.24 3.43
C GLN A 575 -7.20 29.27 4.57
N ARG A 576 -8.29 28.51 4.47
CA ARG A 576 -8.60 27.45 5.45
C ARG A 576 -7.57 26.34 5.45
N GLU A 577 -7.08 25.96 4.26
CA GLU A 577 -6.03 24.95 4.12
C GLU A 577 -4.69 25.46 4.64
N ASP A 578 -4.32 26.72 4.32
CA ASP A 578 -3.10 27.35 4.84
C ASP A 578 -3.14 27.45 6.36
N ARG A 579 -4.27 27.86 6.94
CA ARG A 579 -4.44 27.89 8.40
C ARG A 579 -4.26 26.52 9.05
N LYS A 580 -4.81 25.46 8.45
CA LYS A 580 -4.64 24.09 8.95
C LYS A 580 -3.17 23.67 8.88
N ARG A 581 -2.48 24.00 7.78
CA ARG A 581 -1.07 23.70 7.59
C ARG A 581 -0.21 24.39 8.64
N CYS A 582 -0.42 25.69 8.86
CA CYS A 582 0.28 26.44 9.92
C CYS A 582 0.01 25.86 11.32
N ALA A 583 -1.22 25.46 11.61
CA ALA A 583 -1.57 24.88 12.91
C ALA A 583 -0.94 23.48 13.10
N GLY A 584 -0.87 22.66 12.05
CA GLY A 584 -0.18 21.38 12.07
C GLY A 584 1.32 21.52 12.31
N GLU A 585 1.97 22.46 11.60
CA GLU A 585 3.39 22.76 11.78
C GLU A 585 3.69 23.33 13.18
N PHE A 586 2.87 24.24 13.68
CA PHE A 586 3.01 24.77 15.05
C PHE A 586 2.95 23.65 16.10
N LYS A 587 2.03 22.70 15.92
CA LYS A 587 1.92 21.54 16.83
C LYS A 587 3.18 20.67 16.77
N ALA A 588 3.68 20.36 15.57
CA ALA A 588 4.90 19.58 15.38
C ALA A 588 6.10 20.19 16.10
N LEU A 589 6.31 21.51 15.93
CA LEU A 589 7.38 22.22 16.59
C LEU A 589 7.19 22.27 18.11
N SER A 590 5.95 22.36 18.59
CA SER A 590 5.64 22.28 20.02
C SER A 590 6.01 20.94 20.62
N ASP A 591 5.72 19.84 19.90
CA ASP A 591 6.07 18.49 20.33
C ASP A 591 7.60 18.29 20.31
N GLN A 592 8.32 18.80 19.32
CA GLN A 592 9.78 18.81 19.30
C GLN A 592 10.38 19.56 20.49
N LEU A 593 9.83 20.74 20.85
CA LEU A 593 10.30 21.47 22.04
C LEU A 593 10.04 20.70 23.34
N TYR A 594 8.89 20.03 23.42
CA TYR A 594 8.56 19.21 24.58
C TYR A 594 9.55 18.02 24.71
N ASP A 595 9.84 17.33 23.63
CA ASP A 595 10.79 16.22 23.60
C ASP A 595 12.19 16.70 23.99
N ARG A 596 12.67 17.81 23.40
CA ARG A 596 13.95 18.42 23.77
C ARG A 596 14.01 18.80 25.27
N ALA A 597 12.92 19.27 25.85
CA ALA A 597 12.85 19.65 27.25
C ALA A 597 12.79 18.46 28.21
N THR A 598 12.33 17.30 27.75
CA THR A 598 12.06 16.11 28.58
C THR A 598 13.08 14.99 28.43
N ILE A 599 13.89 14.99 27.36
CA ILE A 599 14.88 13.95 27.10
C ILE A 599 15.89 13.80 28.25
N GLU A 600 16.16 12.57 28.64
CA GLU A 600 17.11 12.24 29.69
C GLU A 600 18.55 12.54 29.24
N THR A 601 19.40 13.00 30.17
CA THR A 601 20.76 13.52 29.87
C THR A 601 21.62 12.51 29.11
N LEU A 602 21.74 11.26 29.55
CA LEU A 602 22.65 10.28 28.89
C LEU A 602 22.13 9.89 27.51
N THR A 603 20.82 9.67 27.37
CA THR A 603 20.17 9.42 26.10
C THR A 603 20.36 10.59 25.13
N GLY A 604 20.19 11.80 25.63
CA GLY A 604 20.37 13.00 24.83
C GLY A 604 21.82 13.27 24.45
N LEU A 605 22.79 13.05 25.34
CA LEU A 605 24.21 13.18 25.02
C LEU A 605 24.66 12.18 23.92
N SER A 606 24.08 10.98 23.90
CA SER A 606 24.24 10.04 22.79
C SER A 606 23.62 10.59 21.50
N GLY A 607 22.43 11.15 21.58
CA GLY A 607 21.70 11.73 20.43
C GLY A 607 22.42 12.91 19.80
N VAL A 608 23.06 13.78 20.60
CA VAL A 608 23.85 14.91 20.08
C VAL A 608 25.30 14.53 19.70
N GLY A 609 25.65 13.24 19.75
CA GLY A 609 26.94 12.72 19.30
C GLY A 609 28.11 12.94 20.24
N LEU A 610 27.88 13.26 21.52
CA LEU A 610 28.93 13.33 22.54
C LEU A 610 29.27 11.97 23.14
N LEU A 611 28.30 11.08 23.26
CA LEU A 611 28.50 9.71 23.73
C LEU A 611 28.29 8.71 22.58
N PRO A 612 28.84 7.47 22.72
CA PRO A 612 28.58 6.44 21.72
C PRO A 612 27.09 6.17 21.60
N ASN A 613 26.57 6.28 20.39
CA ASN A 613 25.29 5.71 20.05
C ASN A 613 25.57 4.41 19.28
N TYR A 614 24.90 3.35 19.65
CA TYR A 614 24.98 2.08 18.92
C TYR A 614 24.01 2.05 17.74
N ASN A 615 23.51 3.20 17.33
CA ASN A 615 22.68 3.35 16.15
C ASN A 615 23.59 3.26 14.91
N LEU A 616 23.29 2.33 14.02
CA LEU A 616 24.02 2.15 12.75
C LEU A 616 23.82 3.32 11.76
N LEU A 617 22.93 4.26 12.11
CA LEU A 617 22.59 5.43 11.30
C LEU A 617 23.06 6.69 12.04
N ASP A 618 24.35 7.02 11.89
CA ASP A 618 24.90 8.28 12.43
C ASP A 618 24.34 9.53 11.74
N ASP A 619 23.78 9.37 10.55
CA ASP A 619 23.24 10.45 9.73
C ASP A 619 21.83 10.04 9.30
N SER A 620 20.83 10.38 10.10
CA SER A 620 19.44 10.08 9.83
C SER A 620 18.63 11.34 9.53
N THR A 621 17.66 11.19 8.65
CA THR A 621 16.65 12.19 8.36
C THR A 621 15.34 11.71 8.96
N THR A 622 14.71 12.57 9.74
CA THR A 622 13.43 12.31 10.41
C THR A 622 12.27 12.74 9.52
N LEU A 623 11.23 11.93 9.45
CA LEU A 623 9.94 12.26 8.87
C LEU A 623 8.91 12.36 10.00
N ASP A 624 8.42 13.56 10.24
CA ASP A 624 7.32 13.80 11.17
C ASP A 624 6.00 13.85 10.40
N VAL A 625 5.04 13.04 10.83
CA VAL A 625 3.74 12.88 10.17
C VAL A 625 2.63 13.21 11.15
N HIS A 626 1.83 14.20 10.79
CA HIS A 626 0.64 14.58 11.55
C HIS A 626 -0.61 14.22 10.73
N LEU A 627 -1.33 13.19 11.16
CA LEU A 627 -2.59 12.79 10.57
C LEU A 627 -3.74 13.25 11.46
N TRP A 628 -4.75 13.89 10.90
CA TRP A 628 -5.98 14.22 11.63
C TRP A 628 -7.21 13.92 10.77
N TRP A 629 -8.28 13.52 11.44
CA TRP A 629 -9.56 13.25 10.79
C TRP A 629 -10.72 13.64 11.70
N THR A 630 -11.85 13.95 11.10
CA THR A 630 -13.09 14.22 11.82
C THR A 630 -13.88 12.93 12.00
N VAL A 631 -14.22 12.61 13.24
CA VAL A 631 -15.11 11.48 13.55
C VAL A 631 -16.54 11.98 13.46
N GLY A 632 -17.28 11.51 12.44
CA GLY A 632 -18.72 11.73 12.35
C GLY A 632 -19.45 10.77 13.32
N ARG A 633 -20.24 11.29 14.23
CA ARG A 633 -21.20 10.45 14.96
C ARG A 633 -22.30 9.99 14.00
N GLU A 634 -22.38 8.71 13.72
CA GLU A 634 -23.58 8.06 13.19
C GLU A 634 -24.65 8.09 14.30
N GLY A 635 -25.65 8.93 14.13
CA GLY A 635 -26.79 8.94 15.03
C GLY A 635 -27.67 10.19 14.81
N ASN A 636 -28.89 9.97 14.31
CA ASN A 636 -29.96 10.94 14.21
C ASN A 636 -30.24 11.65 15.53
N ASN A 637 -29.53 12.74 15.82
CA ASN A 637 -30.01 13.82 16.69
C ASN A 637 -29.06 15.03 16.51
N THR A 638 -29.36 15.86 15.55
CA THR A 638 -28.77 17.20 15.43
C THR A 638 -29.34 18.11 16.50
N ALA A 639 -28.74 18.08 17.68
CA ALA A 639 -28.83 19.21 18.60
C ALA A 639 -27.77 20.24 18.12
N GLN A 640 -28.24 21.42 17.75
CA GLN A 640 -27.43 22.56 17.38
C GLN A 640 -26.38 22.85 18.46
N GLY A 641 -25.08 22.61 18.14
CA GLY A 641 -23.99 23.07 18.99
C GLY A 641 -22.76 22.18 19.15
N ASP A 642 -22.78 20.92 18.75
CA ASP A 642 -21.62 20.04 18.93
C ASP A 642 -20.62 20.22 17.77
N LYS A 643 -19.41 20.71 18.10
CA LYS A 643 -18.29 20.78 17.16
C LYS A 643 -17.87 19.35 16.80
N PRO A 644 -17.56 19.06 15.52
CA PRO A 644 -17.07 17.76 15.13
C PRO A 644 -15.80 17.41 15.93
N GLN A 645 -15.75 16.23 16.51
CA GLN A 645 -14.60 15.76 17.26
C GLN A 645 -13.50 15.40 16.26
N THR A 646 -12.33 16.03 16.41
CA THR A 646 -11.15 15.76 15.59
C THR A 646 -10.23 14.81 16.35
N GLU A 647 -9.90 13.69 15.77
CA GLU A 647 -8.84 12.80 16.23
C GLU A 647 -7.55 13.08 15.46
N ALA A 648 -6.41 12.95 16.13
CA ALA A 648 -5.09 13.12 15.52
C ALA A 648 -4.19 11.94 15.87
N LEU A 649 -3.24 11.65 14.98
CA LEU A 649 -2.21 10.63 15.15
C LEU A 649 -0.88 11.22 14.67
N ASP A 650 0.06 11.30 15.58
CA ASP A 650 1.40 11.77 15.32
C ASP A 650 2.33 10.56 15.18
N LEU A 651 3.14 10.51 14.13
CA LEU A 651 4.06 9.42 13.83
C LEU A 651 5.41 10.02 13.42
N THR A 652 6.48 9.43 13.91
CA THR A 652 7.84 9.83 13.56
C THR A 652 8.60 8.62 13.01
N TYR A 653 9.28 8.80 11.89
CA TYR A 653 10.08 7.77 11.23
C TYR A 653 11.46 8.29 10.92
N GLU A 654 12.46 7.42 10.97
CA GLU A 654 13.84 7.76 10.63
C GLU A 654 14.34 6.96 9.44
N ARG A 655 15.16 7.59 8.61
CA ARG A 655 15.87 6.99 7.49
C ARG A 655 17.30 7.49 7.44
N GLY A 656 18.25 6.61 7.12
CA GLY A 656 19.59 7.04 6.80
C GLY A 656 19.57 8.04 5.64
N SER A 657 20.38 9.09 5.72
CA SER A 657 20.33 10.24 4.79
C SER A 657 20.41 9.84 3.31
N SER A 658 21.21 8.85 2.96
CA SER A 658 21.31 8.33 1.59
C SER A 658 19.95 7.76 1.07
N THR A 659 19.22 7.05 1.91
CA THR A 659 17.90 6.49 1.58
C THR A 659 16.83 7.59 1.59
N ALA A 660 16.96 8.52 2.54
CA ALA A 660 16.03 9.64 2.70
C ALA A 660 15.96 10.53 1.44
N LEU A 661 17.08 10.72 0.73
CA LEU A 661 17.11 11.48 -0.53
C LEU A 661 16.09 11.00 -1.57
N THR A 662 15.73 9.73 -1.54
CA THR A 662 14.76 9.15 -2.49
C THR A 662 13.42 8.84 -1.86
N GLU A 663 13.41 8.37 -0.61
CA GLU A 663 12.16 7.95 0.06
C GLU A 663 11.43 9.11 0.74
N LEU A 664 12.16 10.14 1.22
CA LEU A 664 11.60 11.28 1.94
C LEU A 664 11.65 12.58 1.15
N ALA A 665 11.88 12.53 -0.15
CA ALA A 665 11.83 13.72 -1.00
C ALA A 665 10.40 14.26 -1.11
N PRO A 666 10.18 15.59 -1.14
CA PRO A 666 8.85 16.17 -1.36
C PRO A 666 8.19 15.64 -2.63
N GLY A 667 6.93 15.23 -2.50
CA GLY A 667 6.15 14.57 -3.56
C GLY A 667 6.33 13.04 -3.62
N ALA A 668 7.25 12.45 -2.84
CA ALA A 668 7.36 11.01 -2.70
C ALA A 668 6.28 10.44 -1.76
N TYR A 669 6.01 9.15 -1.88
CA TYR A 669 5.09 8.45 -0.99
C TYR A 669 5.88 7.52 -0.06
N PHE A 670 5.71 7.73 1.23
CA PHE A 670 6.28 6.90 2.28
C PHE A 670 5.24 5.91 2.81
N TYR A 671 5.63 4.66 3.03
CA TYR A 671 4.74 3.58 3.46
C TYR A 671 5.26 2.96 4.74
N ALA A 672 4.50 3.07 5.83
CA ALA A 672 4.81 2.43 7.11
C ALA A 672 3.54 2.19 7.93
N GLY A 673 3.52 1.14 8.77
CA GLY A 673 2.41 0.84 9.66
C GLY A 673 1.05 0.70 8.96
N GLY A 674 1.03 0.19 7.72
CA GLY A 674 -0.20 0.10 6.92
C GLY A 674 -0.73 1.43 6.38
N LYS A 675 0.00 2.52 6.54
CA LYS A 675 -0.36 3.87 6.07
C LYS A 675 0.50 4.27 4.87
N ARG A 676 -0.05 5.11 4.02
CA ARG A 676 0.66 5.80 2.94
C ARG A 676 0.62 7.30 3.23
N VAL A 677 1.79 7.90 3.33
CA VAL A 677 1.97 9.33 3.57
C VAL A 677 2.61 9.94 2.34
N GLU A 678 2.11 11.07 1.87
CA GLU A 678 2.75 11.90 0.87
C GLU A 678 3.64 12.92 1.60
N ILE A 679 4.90 13.00 1.20
CA ILE A 679 5.82 13.98 1.76
C ILE A 679 5.50 15.33 1.13
N ASP A 680 4.99 16.26 1.89
CA ASP A 680 4.52 17.56 1.40
C ASP A 680 5.53 18.70 1.59
N ALA A 681 6.45 18.56 2.55
CA ALA A 681 7.43 19.60 2.86
C ALA A 681 8.77 19.01 3.32
N MET A 682 9.80 19.84 3.26
CA MET A 682 11.13 19.60 3.82
C MET A 682 11.54 20.80 4.65
N ASP A 683 12.01 20.56 5.85
CA ASP A 683 12.57 21.62 6.70
C ASP A 683 13.97 22.01 6.21
N ILE A 684 14.08 23.22 5.72
CA ILE A 684 15.34 23.81 5.22
C ILE A 684 15.86 24.94 6.14
N GLY A 685 15.27 25.07 7.31
CA GLY A 685 15.57 26.16 8.24
C GLY A 685 14.82 27.45 7.92
N PRO A 686 14.96 28.48 8.76
CA PRO A 686 14.29 29.76 8.59
C PRO A 686 14.81 30.50 7.34
N ALA A 687 13.95 31.32 6.73
CA ALA A 687 14.30 32.09 5.54
C ALA A 687 15.51 33.04 5.75
N THR A 688 15.73 33.45 6.99
CA THR A 688 16.85 34.32 7.42
C THR A 688 18.17 33.57 7.52
N LYS A 689 18.13 32.26 7.77
CA LYS A 689 19.29 31.40 7.93
C LYS A 689 18.99 29.98 7.46
N PRO A 690 18.84 29.74 6.14
CA PRO A 690 18.56 28.42 5.60
C PRO A 690 19.73 27.47 5.85
N HIS A 691 19.45 26.19 6.13
CA HIS A 691 20.44 25.15 6.40
C HIS A 691 21.16 24.68 5.13
N TRP A 692 21.68 25.63 4.34
CA TRP A 692 22.45 25.33 3.15
C TRP A 692 23.94 25.25 3.48
N ARG A 693 24.60 24.20 3.00
CA ARG A 693 26.05 24.09 3.05
C ARG A 693 26.59 24.11 1.63
N ARG A 694 27.64 24.92 1.40
CA ARG A 694 28.35 24.91 0.13
C ARG A 694 29.41 23.82 0.20
N THR A 695 29.29 22.80 -0.64
CA THR A 695 30.29 21.73 -0.76
C THR A 695 31.10 21.95 -2.00
N ARG A 696 32.43 21.88 -1.86
CA ARG A 696 33.39 21.90 -2.97
C ARG A 696 33.95 20.50 -3.13
N LEU A 697 33.84 19.95 -4.33
CA LEU A 697 34.34 18.63 -4.66
C LEU A 697 35.56 18.76 -5.59
N CYS A 698 36.61 18.04 -5.32
CA CYS A 698 37.74 17.92 -6.25
C CYS A 698 37.30 17.01 -7.41
N PRO A 699 37.38 17.49 -8.67
CA PRO A 699 36.97 16.69 -9.83
C PRO A 699 37.89 15.49 -10.10
N ASP A 700 39.13 15.52 -9.61
CA ASP A 700 40.15 14.50 -9.90
C ASP A 700 40.11 13.34 -8.89
N CYS A 701 39.96 13.62 -7.59
CA CYS A 701 40.00 12.58 -6.54
C CYS A 701 38.70 12.42 -5.75
N GLY A 702 37.65 13.25 -6.00
CA GLY A 702 36.41 13.21 -5.28
C GLY A 702 36.46 13.74 -3.84
N TRP A 703 37.61 14.25 -3.38
CA TRP A 703 37.71 14.84 -2.06
C TRP A 703 36.78 16.05 -1.93
N GLY A 704 36.02 16.12 -0.84
CA GLY A 704 35.03 17.15 -0.59
C GLY A 704 35.34 17.93 0.69
N THR A 705 35.08 19.24 0.67
CA THR A 705 35.05 20.09 1.86
C THR A 705 33.77 20.90 1.88
N THR A 706 33.23 21.14 3.05
CA THR A 706 32.08 22.02 3.30
C THR A 706 32.57 23.30 3.94
N ASP A 707 32.12 24.44 3.40
CA ASP A 707 32.39 25.77 3.97
C ASP A 707 31.50 26.03 5.16
#